data_d86d991144b2e1eedb64d8de6415622d
#
_entry.id   d86d991144b2e1eedb64d8de6415622d
#
_cell.length_a   1.000
_cell.length_b   1.000
_cell.length_c   1.000
_cell.angle_alpha   90.00
_cell.angle_beta   90.00
_cell.angle_gamma   90.00
#
_symmetry.space_group_name_H-M   'P 1'
#
loop_
_entity.id
_entity.type
_entity.pdbx_description
1 polymer ?
#
loop_
_entity_poly.entity_id
_entity_poly.type
_entity_poly.pdbx_seq_one_letter_code
_entity_poly.pdbx_strand_id
1 'polypeptide(L)'
;MATRRQLANAIRALSMDAVQKAKSGHPGAPMGMADIAEVLWRDFLKHNPNNPKWADRDRFVLSNGHGSMLIYSLLHLTGYDLSIEDLKQFRQLHSKTPGHPEYGYAPGVETTTGPLGQGITNAVGMAIAEKTLAGQFNREGHEIVDHHTYVFLGDGCLMEGISHEACSLAGTLGLGKLIAFYDDNNISIDGHVDGWFSDDTAERFEAYGWQVIRNVDGHDAEQIRAATILAQAEKEKPTLIICKTIIGFGSPNKSGSHDCHGAPLGDEEIALTRKALGWEYGPFEIPAEYYAEWSAKEKGAAAEKSWEEKFAAYAKAYPELAAEFTRRVNGELPANWAAESKAFIEKLQANPASIASRKASQNAIEAYAHVLPEFLGGSADLASSNLTLWSGSKPIRAHENVGGNYINYGVREFGMSAIMNGIALHGGFIPYGATFLMFYEYAHNAVRMAALMKQRTLFVYTHDSIGLGEDGPTHQPVEQTTSLRLIPNLETWRPCDQVESAIAWQQAVERQDGPSALIFTRQNLAQMDRTSAQLDAVKCGAYVLKDCEGTPELIFIATGSEVELAVKAADVLTAEGKKVRVVSMPSTNRFDKQDAAYRESVLPAAVTKRVAIEAGIADFWYKYVGFEGRVVGMNSFGESAPADQLFKLFGFTVDNVVAKAKEIL
;
A
#
# COMPACT_ATOMS: atom_id res chain seq x y z
N MET A 1 -5.29 24.68 -36.12
CA MET A 1 -5.11 24.31 -34.73
C MET A 1 -6.47 24.02 -34.11
N ALA A 2 -6.62 22.92 -33.44
CA ALA A 2 -7.84 22.63 -32.70
C ALA A 2 -7.99 23.59 -31.51
N THR A 3 -9.24 23.94 -31.16
CA THR A 3 -9.51 24.69 -29.93
C THR A 3 -9.34 23.79 -28.69
N ARG A 4 -9.07 24.39 -27.52
CA ARG A 4 -9.00 23.63 -26.25
C ARG A 4 -10.26 22.78 -26.01
N ARG A 5 -11.46 23.35 -26.29
CA ARG A 5 -12.73 22.64 -26.19
C ARG A 5 -12.79 21.42 -27.11
N GLN A 6 -12.30 21.52 -28.35
CA GLN A 6 -12.24 20.37 -29.25
C GLN A 6 -11.27 19.29 -28.75
N LEU A 7 -10.15 19.68 -28.15
CA LEU A 7 -9.21 18.74 -27.55
C LEU A 7 -9.80 18.04 -26.31
N ALA A 8 -10.50 18.76 -25.45
CA ALA A 8 -11.23 18.16 -24.33
C ALA A 8 -12.36 17.22 -24.82
N ASN A 9 -13.02 17.57 -25.96
CA ASN A 9 -14.05 16.70 -26.54
C ASN A 9 -13.48 15.38 -27.06
N ALA A 10 -12.20 15.28 -27.40
CA ALA A 10 -11.57 13.99 -27.72
C ALA A 10 -11.61 13.03 -26.52
N ILE A 11 -11.37 13.55 -25.29
CA ILE A 11 -11.50 12.77 -24.05
C ILE A 11 -12.95 12.29 -23.87
N ARG A 12 -13.91 13.21 -24.05
CA ARG A 12 -15.35 12.90 -23.93
C ARG A 12 -15.77 11.81 -24.90
N ALA A 13 -15.36 11.95 -26.17
CA ALA A 13 -15.68 10.99 -27.22
C ALA A 13 -15.12 9.59 -26.91
N LEU A 14 -13.81 9.50 -26.59
CA LEU A 14 -13.19 8.21 -26.25
C LEU A 14 -13.84 7.56 -25.02
N SER A 15 -14.18 8.37 -24.01
CA SER A 15 -14.77 7.86 -22.78
C SER A 15 -16.18 7.31 -22.99
N MET A 16 -17.07 8.06 -23.67
CA MET A 16 -18.42 7.56 -23.93
C MET A 16 -18.41 6.35 -24.88
N ASP A 17 -17.53 6.31 -25.87
CA ASP A 17 -17.43 5.21 -26.83
C ASP A 17 -16.95 3.92 -26.15
N ALA A 18 -15.92 4.00 -25.31
CA ALA A 18 -15.39 2.83 -24.62
C ALA A 18 -16.39 2.26 -23.60
N VAL A 19 -17.05 3.11 -22.83
CA VAL A 19 -18.08 2.71 -21.88
C VAL A 19 -19.28 2.08 -22.61
N GLN A 20 -19.71 2.69 -23.72
CA GLN A 20 -20.82 2.15 -24.53
C GLN A 20 -20.47 0.80 -25.13
N LYS A 21 -19.27 0.68 -25.70
CA LYS A 21 -18.81 -0.60 -26.29
C LYS A 21 -18.72 -1.71 -25.23
N ALA A 22 -18.22 -1.40 -24.06
CA ALA A 22 -18.13 -2.35 -22.95
C ALA A 22 -19.50 -2.64 -22.30
N LYS A 23 -20.54 -1.82 -22.59
CA LYS A 23 -21.85 -1.84 -21.91
C LYS A 23 -21.72 -1.75 -20.39
N SER A 24 -20.65 -1.16 -19.90
CA SER A 24 -20.31 -1.06 -18.49
C SER A 24 -19.26 0.04 -18.28
N GLY A 25 -19.42 0.86 -17.25
CA GLY A 25 -18.46 1.88 -16.85
C GLY A 25 -19.13 3.20 -16.46
N HIS A 26 -18.30 4.22 -16.24
CA HIS A 26 -18.70 5.50 -15.68
C HIS A 26 -18.29 6.64 -16.64
N PRO A 27 -19.17 7.08 -17.55
CA PRO A 27 -18.82 8.11 -18.52
C PRO A 27 -18.91 9.53 -17.96
N GLY A 28 -19.69 9.73 -16.89
CA GLY A 28 -20.06 11.06 -16.40
C GLY A 28 -18.90 11.90 -15.90
N ALA A 29 -18.09 11.38 -15.00
CA ALA A 29 -16.91 12.06 -14.45
C ALA A 29 -15.86 12.37 -15.54
N PRO A 30 -15.46 11.43 -16.44
CA PRO A 30 -14.57 11.72 -17.56
C PRO A 30 -15.07 12.86 -18.46
N MET A 31 -16.37 12.93 -18.72
CA MET A 31 -16.96 13.98 -19.54
C MET A 31 -17.00 15.32 -18.82
N GLY A 32 -17.26 15.33 -17.50
CA GLY A 32 -17.26 16.52 -16.66
C GLY A 32 -15.87 17.13 -16.49
N MET A 33 -14.88 16.30 -16.23
CA MET A 33 -13.51 16.76 -15.93
C MET A 33 -12.61 16.95 -17.18
N ALA A 34 -13.11 16.74 -18.37
CA ALA A 34 -12.29 16.74 -19.58
C ALA A 34 -11.54 18.07 -19.83
N ASP A 35 -12.14 19.23 -19.52
CA ASP A 35 -11.49 20.54 -19.69
C ASP A 35 -10.38 20.74 -18.65
N ILE A 36 -10.60 20.32 -17.40
CA ILE A 36 -9.58 20.36 -16.32
C ILE A 36 -8.38 19.49 -16.73
N ALA A 37 -8.65 18.30 -17.23
CA ALA A 37 -7.64 17.35 -17.65
C ALA A 37 -6.84 17.87 -18.87
N GLU A 38 -7.51 18.49 -19.83
CA GLU A 38 -6.85 19.10 -21.00
C GLU A 38 -5.83 20.17 -20.56
N VAL A 39 -6.25 21.08 -19.69
CA VAL A 39 -5.36 22.15 -19.19
C VAL A 39 -4.19 21.57 -18.42
N LEU A 40 -4.46 20.67 -17.45
CA LEU A 40 -3.39 20.11 -16.62
C LEU A 40 -2.36 19.33 -17.45
N TRP A 41 -2.81 18.41 -18.30
CA TRP A 41 -1.91 17.50 -19.01
C TRP A 41 -1.13 18.16 -20.14
N ARG A 42 -1.70 19.15 -20.81
CA ARG A 42 -1.01 19.85 -21.89
C ARG A 42 -0.10 20.99 -21.41
N ASP A 43 -0.55 21.77 -20.42
CA ASP A 43 0.16 22.98 -20.02
C ASP A 43 1.16 22.74 -18.87
N PHE A 44 0.81 21.91 -17.90
CA PHE A 44 1.52 21.84 -16.62
C PHE A 44 2.23 20.51 -16.35
N LEU A 45 1.60 19.37 -16.59
CA LEU A 45 2.12 18.06 -16.18
C LEU A 45 3.48 17.77 -16.84
N LYS A 46 4.48 17.59 -16.02
CA LYS A 46 5.84 17.21 -16.41
C LYS A 46 5.94 15.68 -16.50
N HIS A 47 5.85 15.15 -17.71
CA HIS A 47 5.89 13.70 -17.94
C HIS A 47 6.52 13.37 -19.29
N ASN A 48 7.01 12.13 -19.43
CA ASN A 48 7.53 11.63 -20.70
C ASN A 48 6.86 10.31 -21.08
N PRO A 49 5.98 10.29 -22.09
CA PRO A 49 5.35 9.05 -22.55
C PRO A 49 6.33 7.94 -22.98
N ASN A 50 7.53 8.31 -23.45
CA ASN A 50 8.57 7.35 -23.82
C ASN A 50 9.31 6.76 -22.62
N ASN A 51 9.27 7.43 -21.44
CA ASN A 51 9.82 6.93 -20.19
C ASN A 51 8.85 7.17 -19.02
N PRO A 52 7.79 6.33 -18.87
CA PRO A 52 6.80 6.45 -17.81
C PRO A 52 7.37 6.33 -16.39
N LYS A 53 8.62 5.90 -16.25
CA LYS A 53 9.30 5.71 -14.96
C LYS A 53 10.38 6.76 -14.68
N TRP A 54 10.47 7.83 -15.47
CA TRP A 54 11.39 8.93 -15.20
C TRP A 54 11.28 9.40 -13.74
N ALA A 55 12.42 9.47 -13.03
CA ALA A 55 12.44 9.67 -11.59
C ALA A 55 11.79 10.99 -11.16
N ASP A 56 12.06 12.09 -11.88
CA ASP A 56 11.56 13.44 -11.55
C ASP A 56 10.32 13.85 -12.38
N ARG A 57 9.54 12.88 -12.88
CA ARG A 57 8.23 13.16 -13.49
C ARG A 57 7.23 13.59 -12.42
N ASP A 58 6.28 14.43 -12.78
CA ASP A 58 5.10 14.66 -11.94
C ASP A 58 4.29 13.36 -11.80
N ARG A 59 3.58 13.21 -10.68
CA ARG A 59 2.67 12.10 -10.42
C ARG A 59 1.23 12.56 -10.63
N PHE A 60 0.47 11.79 -11.39
CA PHE A 60 -0.96 12.03 -11.56
C PHE A 60 -1.77 10.88 -10.98
N VAL A 61 -2.69 11.20 -10.07
CA VAL A 61 -3.57 10.23 -9.40
C VAL A 61 -5.02 10.56 -9.70
N LEU A 62 -5.75 9.60 -10.25
CA LEU A 62 -7.20 9.67 -10.40
C LEU A 62 -7.84 8.99 -9.19
N SER A 63 -8.14 9.74 -8.12
CA SER A 63 -8.71 9.21 -6.88
C SER A 63 -10.15 8.75 -7.05
N ASN A 64 -10.94 9.42 -7.89
CA ASN A 64 -12.24 8.96 -8.36
C ASN A 64 -12.08 7.94 -9.50
N GLY A 65 -11.45 6.81 -9.16
CA GLY A 65 -11.00 5.78 -10.11
C GLY A 65 -12.10 5.12 -10.93
N HIS A 66 -13.37 5.26 -10.56
CA HIS A 66 -14.49 4.84 -11.39
C HIS A 66 -14.53 5.59 -12.73
N GLY A 67 -14.04 6.84 -12.79
CA GLY A 67 -13.86 7.61 -14.03
C GLY A 67 -12.63 7.18 -14.86
N SER A 68 -12.25 5.92 -14.84
CA SER A 68 -11.00 5.38 -15.40
C SER A 68 -10.75 5.73 -16.86
N MET A 69 -11.79 5.86 -17.67
CA MET A 69 -11.62 6.27 -19.07
C MET A 69 -11.02 7.67 -19.24
N LEU A 70 -11.08 8.52 -18.21
CA LEU A 70 -10.39 9.82 -18.24
C LEU A 70 -8.87 9.60 -18.37
N ILE A 71 -8.27 8.86 -17.44
CA ILE A 71 -6.82 8.61 -17.47
C ILE A 71 -6.40 7.78 -18.68
N TYR A 72 -7.19 6.78 -19.10
CA TYR A 72 -6.86 5.99 -20.30
C TYR A 72 -6.90 6.83 -21.58
N SER A 73 -7.87 7.72 -21.72
CA SER A 73 -7.94 8.65 -22.85
C SER A 73 -6.74 9.60 -22.86
N LEU A 74 -6.33 10.12 -21.70
CA LEU A 74 -5.17 10.99 -21.55
C LEU A 74 -3.86 10.28 -21.91
N LEU A 75 -3.66 9.06 -21.39
CA LEU A 75 -2.46 8.26 -21.70
C LEU A 75 -2.37 7.95 -23.20
N HIS A 76 -3.50 7.58 -23.82
CA HIS A 76 -3.57 7.33 -25.25
C HIS A 76 -3.23 8.59 -26.06
N LEU A 77 -3.92 9.70 -25.80
CA LEU A 77 -3.78 10.93 -26.56
C LEU A 77 -2.39 11.55 -26.43
N THR A 78 -1.79 11.49 -25.24
CA THR A 78 -0.45 12.05 -25.00
C THR A 78 0.69 11.17 -25.52
N GLY A 79 0.39 9.93 -25.93
CA GLY A 79 1.32 9.07 -26.67
C GLY A 79 2.06 8.03 -25.86
N TYR A 80 1.53 7.65 -24.68
CA TYR A 80 1.98 6.43 -23.97
C TYR A 80 1.70 5.16 -24.80
N ASP A 81 2.31 4.04 -24.43
CA ASP A 81 2.05 2.74 -25.04
C ASP A 81 0.66 2.20 -24.65
N LEU A 82 -0.36 2.91 -25.10
CA LEU A 82 -1.76 2.57 -24.95
C LEU A 82 -2.49 2.91 -26.25
N SER A 83 -2.77 1.90 -27.06
CA SER A 83 -3.34 2.09 -28.39
C SER A 83 -4.86 2.29 -28.37
N ILE A 84 -5.42 2.76 -29.50
CA ILE A 84 -6.89 2.86 -29.67
C ILE A 84 -7.54 1.47 -29.54
N GLU A 85 -6.85 0.41 -29.96
CA GLU A 85 -7.34 -0.97 -29.83
C GLU A 85 -7.37 -1.39 -28.35
N ASP A 86 -6.41 -0.94 -27.53
CA ASP A 86 -6.45 -1.16 -26.07
C ASP A 86 -7.67 -0.46 -25.45
N LEU A 87 -8.01 0.76 -25.88
CA LEU A 87 -9.21 1.47 -25.42
C LEU A 87 -10.50 0.76 -25.82
N LYS A 88 -10.54 0.17 -27.02
CA LYS A 88 -11.67 -0.66 -27.48
C LYS A 88 -11.85 -1.94 -26.66
N GLN A 89 -10.82 -2.37 -25.92
CA GLN A 89 -10.85 -3.52 -25.01
C GLN A 89 -11.13 -3.10 -23.55
N PHE A 90 -11.67 -1.92 -23.31
CA PHE A 90 -12.03 -1.45 -21.96
C PHE A 90 -12.88 -2.48 -21.22
N ARG A 91 -12.48 -2.83 -20.00
CA ARG A 91 -13.12 -3.84 -19.13
C ARG A 91 -13.17 -5.27 -19.70
N GLN A 92 -12.33 -5.58 -20.68
CA GLN A 92 -12.24 -6.95 -21.20
C GLN A 92 -11.11 -7.73 -20.48
N LEU A 93 -11.23 -9.06 -20.52
CA LEU A 93 -10.25 -9.95 -19.87
C LEU A 93 -8.83 -9.70 -20.43
N HIS A 94 -7.87 -9.53 -19.54
CA HIS A 94 -6.45 -9.27 -19.85
C HIS A 94 -6.17 -7.96 -20.61
N SER A 95 -7.11 -7.01 -20.63
CA SER A 95 -6.86 -5.73 -21.29
C SER A 95 -5.94 -4.84 -20.46
N LYS A 96 -5.25 -3.89 -21.12
CA LYS A 96 -4.50 -2.82 -20.47
C LYS A 96 -5.40 -1.77 -19.79
N THR A 97 -6.71 -1.84 -20.02
CA THR A 97 -7.71 -0.87 -19.55
C THR A 97 -8.77 -1.53 -18.67
N PRO A 98 -8.39 -2.02 -17.47
CA PRO A 98 -9.34 -2.56 -16.50
C PRO A 98 -10.37 -1.52 -16.06
N GLY A 99 -11.44 -1.97 -15.41
CA GLY A 99 -12.59 -1.13 -15.04
C GLY A 99 -12.26 0.07 -14.14
N HIS A 100 -11.25 -0.06 -13.33
CA HIS A 100 -10.62 0.98 -12.52
C HIS A 100 -9.13 0.98 -12.82
N PRO A 101 -8.41 2.11 -12.68
CA PRO A 101 -6.98 2.14 -12.95
C PRO A 101 -6.23 1.15 -12.05
N GLU A 102 -5.40 0.30 -12.64
CA GLU A 102 -4.59 -0.66 -11.91
C GLU A 102 -3.10 -0.45 -12.24
N TYR A 103 -2.30 -0.32 -11.18
CA TYR A 103 -0.85 -0.18 -11.30
C TYR A 103 -0.23 -1.40 -12.00
N GLY A 104 0.59 -1.14 -13.01
CA GLY A 104 1.28 -2.18 -13.77
C GLY A 104 0.53 -2.68 -15.01
N TYR A 105 -0.69 -2.22 -15.30
CA TYR A 105 -1.43 -2.55 -16.53
C TYR A 105 -1.16 -1.52 -17.65
N ALA A 106 -1.65 -0.30 -17.53
CA ALA A 106 -1.32 0.75 -18.49
C ALA A 106 -0.10 1.55 -18.03
N PRO A 107 0.92 1.78 -18.90
CA PRO A 107 2.04 2.66 -18.57
C PRO A 107 1.55 4.07 -18.23
N GLY A 108 2.05 4.67 -17.16
CA GLY A 108 1.64 6.00 -16.69
C GLY A 108 0.55 5.99 -15.62
N VAL A 109 -0.04 4.84 -15.28
CA VAL A 109 -0.91 4.68 -14.11
C VAL A 109 -0.03 4.55 -12.86
N GLU A 110 -0.10 5.54 -11.96
CA GLU A 110 0.78 5.63 -10.78
C GLU A 110 0.29 4.81 -9.58
N THR A 111 -1.01 4.54 -9.50
CA THR A 111 -1.61 3.76 -8.41
C THR A 111 -2.90 3.10 -8.84
N THR A 112 -3.26 2.01 -8.16
CA THR A 112 -4.57 1.37 -8.30
C THR A 112 -5.58 2.14 -7.46
N THR A 113 -6.67 2.60 -8.10
CA THR A 113 -7.79 3.27 -7.44
C THR A 113 -9.11 2.55 -7.73
N GLY A 114 -10.18 2.99 -7.12
CA GLY A 114 -11.49 2.33 -7.14
C GLY A 114 -12.11 2.35 -5.75
N PRO A 115 -11.42 1.87 -4.69
CA PRO A 115 -11.81 2.21 -3.32
C PRO A 115 -11.59 3.71 -3.07
N LEU A 116 -12.71 4.46 -2.94
CA LEU A 116 -12.68 5.92 -2.79
C LEU A 116 -11.87 6.36 -1.56
N GLY A 117 -11.25 7.53 -1.62
CA GLY A 117 -10.40 8.07 -0.56
C GLY A 117 -8.96 7.54 -0.54
N GLN A 118 -8.69 6.35 -1.06
CA GLN A 118 -7.31 5.83 -1.05
C GLN A 118 -6.40 6.49 -2.10
N GLY A 119 -6.93 6.95 -3.24
CA GLY A 119 -6.16 7.65 -4.26
C GLY A 119 -5.53 8.94 -3.72
N ILE A 120 -6.32 9.83 -3.12
CA ILE A 120 -5.80 11.05 -2.48
C ILE A 120 -4.81 10.71 -1.35
N THR A 121 -5.07 9.65 -0.60
CA THR A 121 -4.18 9.20 0.47
C THR A 121 -2.84 8.68 -0.09
N ASN A 122 -2.85 7.94 -1.21
CA ASN A 122 -1.61 7.56 -1.90
C ASN A 122 -0.87 8.79 -2.44
N ALA A 123 -1.59 9.80 -2.96
CA ALA A 123 -1.01 11.06 -3.42
C ALA A 123 -0.31 11.82 -2.27
N VAL A 124 -0.89 11.82 -1.06
CA VAL A 124 -0.23 12.34 0.14
C VAL A 124 1.09 11.58 0.39
N GLY A 125 1.09 10.26 0.28
CA GLY A 125 2.29 9.45 0.41
C GLY A 125 3.37 9.78 -0.64
N MET A 126 2.97 9.98 -1.89
CA MET A 126 3.88 10.39 -2.96
C MET A 126 4.48 11.78 -2.70
N ALA A 127 3.68 12.73 -2.21
CA ALA A 127 4.16 14.07 -1.87
C ALA A 127 5.10 14.07 -0.65
N ILE A 128 4.87 13.21 0.34
CA ILE A 128 5.81 12.99 1.46
C ILE A 128 7.14 12.43 0.92
N ALA A 129 7.09 11.45 0.03
CA ALA A 129 8.28 10.85 -0.55
C ALA A 129 9.09 11.88 -1.36
N GLU A 130 8.43 12.69 -2.20
CA GLU A 130 9.08 13.78 -2.93
C GLU A 130 9.78 14.76 -1.98
N LYS A 131 9.03 15.32 -1.00
CA LYS A 131 9.55 16.29 -0.04
C LYS A 131 10.74 15.73 0.75
N THR A 132 10.66 14.47 1.16
CA THR A 132 11.72 13.80 1.93
C THR A 132 12.96 13.54 1.08
N LEU A 133 12.79 13.04 -0.15
CA LEU A 133 13.92 12.87 -1.09
C LEU A 133 14.57 14.19 -1.44
N ALA A 134 13.79 15.24 -1.70
CA ALA A 134 14.31 16.58 -1.95
C ALA A 134 15.16 17.07 -0.78
N GLY A 135 14.67 16.90 0.46
CA GLY A 135 15.41 17.25 1.68
C GLY A 135 16.71 16.45 1.88
N GLN A 136 16.75 15.19 1.41
CA GLN A 136 17.94 14.35 1.53
C GLN A 136 18.96 14.59 0.41
N PHE A 137 18.52 14.79 -0.82
CA PHE A 137 19.38 14.76 -2.00
C PHE A 137 19.63 16.12 -2.65
N ASN A 138 18.66 17.06 -2.64
CA ASN A 138 18.88 18.35 -3.26
C ASN A 138 20.00 19.13 -2.59
N ARG A 139 20.74 19.87 -3.39
CA ARG A 139 21.82 20.80 -2.96
C ARG A 139 21.64 22.11 -3.70
N GLU A 140 22.13 23.20 -3.13
CA GLU A 140 22.03 24.54 -3.73
C GLU A 140 22.55 24.55 -5.17
N GLY A 141 21.71 24.96 -6.11
CA GLY A 141 22.00 24.94 -7.56
C GLY A 141 21.95 23.54 -8.21
N HIS A 142 21.50 22.54 -7.46
CA HIS A 142 21.42 21.15 -7.91
C HIS A 142 20.14 20.48 -7.38
N GLU A 143 19.00 21.00 -7.77
CA GLU A 143 17.67 20.46 -7.42
C GLU A 143 17.32 19.31 -8.40
N ILE A 144 17.61 18.07 -7.99
CA ILE A 144 17.33 16.85 -8.77
C ILE A 144 15.99 16.20 -8.47
N VAL A 145 15.33 16.60 -7.38
CA VAL A 145 13.98 16.17 -6.99
C VAL A 145 13.10 17.41 -6.91
N ASP A 146 12.26 17.62 -7.93
CA ASP A 146 11.42 18.82 -8.05
C ASP A 146 10.18 18.54 -8.90
N HIS A 147 9.28 17.69 -8.38
CA HIS A 147 8.05 17.34 -9.08
C HIS A 147 6.82 17.47 -8.20
N HIS A 148 5.69 17.68 -8.84
CA HIS A 148 4.40 17.79 -8.19
C HIS A 148 3.67 16.45 -8.16
N THR A 149 2.74 16.31 -7.23
CA THR A 149 1.72 15.26 -7.24
C THR A 149 0.37 15.93 -7.46
N TYR A 150 -0.26 15.61 -8.59
CA TYR A 150 -1.60 16.08 -8.94
C TYR A 150 -2.62 14.99 -8.70
N VAL A 151 -3.75 15.35 -8.14
CA VAL A 151 -4.83 14.38 -7.88
C VAL A 151 -6.18 14.93 -8.30
N PHE A 152 -6.97 14.12 -9.00
CA PHE A 152 -8.38 14.39 -9.27
C PHE A 152 -9.24 13.58 -8.31
N LEU A 153 -10.25 14.21 -7.75
CA LEU A 153 -11.14 13.59 -6.76
C LEU A 153 -12.57 14.19 -6.89
N GLY A 154 -13.55 13.48 -6.39
CA GLY A 154 -14.96 13.90 -6.37
C GLY A 154 -15.55 13.82 -4.97
N ASP A 155 -16.85 14.10 -4.83
CA ASP A 155 -17.61 14.12 -3.58
C ASP A 155 -17.40 12.84 -2.76
N GLY A 156 -17.55 11.67 -3.39
CA GLY A 156 -17.38 10.39 -2.71
C GLY A 156 -15.98 10.18 -2.13
N CYS A 157 -14.93 10.69 -2.76
CA CYS A 157 -13.60 10.64 -2.19
C CYS A 157 -13.50 11.45 -0.90
N LEU A 158 -14.20 12.58 -0.81
CA LEU A 158 -14.18 13.49 0.33
C LEU A 158 -15.12 13.07 1.46
N MET A 159 -16.11 12.22 1.18
CA MET A 159 -16.96 11.60 2.18
C MET A 159 -16.24 10.51 2.97
N GLU A 160 -15.26 9.83 2.36
CA GLU A 160 -14.50 8.76 3.00
C GLU A 160 -13.69 9.24 4.19
N GLY A 161 -13.78 8.53 5.33
CA GLY A 161 -13.08 8.90 6.57
C GLY A 161 -11.56 8.99 6.40
N ILE A 162 -10.96 8.13 5.57
CA ILE A 162 -9.51 8.13 5.29
C ILE A 162 -9.04 9.45 4.68
N SER A 163 -9.89 10.16 3.92
CA SER A 163 -9.56 11.47 3.35
C SER A 163 -9.35 12.52 4.43
N HIS A 164 -10.13 12.49 5.53
CA HIS A 164 -9.93 13.35 6.69
C HIS A 164 -8.58 13.07 7.36
N GLU A 165 -8.22 11.79 7.54
CA GLU A 165 -6.93 11.40 8.12
C GLU A 165 -5.75 11.91 7.29
N ALA A 166 -5.77 11.66 5.98
CA ALA A 166 -4.68 11.97 5.08
C ALA A 166 -4.54 13.47 4.82
N CYS A 167 -5.66 14.17 4.52
CA CYS A 167 -5.63 15.59 4.17
C CYS A 167 -5.26 16.46 5.37
N SER A 168 -5.70 16.11 6.58
CA SER A 168 -5.26 16.77 7.81
C SER A 168 -3.75 16.61 8.02
N LEU A 169 -3.19 15.42 7.81
CA LEU A 169 -1.75 15.20 7.94
C LEU A 169 -0.96 15.94 6.84
N ALA A 170 -1.47 15.98 5.61
CA ALA A 170 -0.84 16.70 4.51
C ALA A 170 -0.68 18.20 4.79
N GLY A 171 -1.71 18.84 5.34
CA GLY A 171 -1.62 20.23 5.78
C GLY A 171 -0.61 20.41 6.91
N THR A 172 -0.64 19.53 7.92
CA THR A 172 0.32 19.54 9.03
C THR A 172 1.78 19.41 8.57
N LEU A 173 2.04 18.60 7.54
CA LEU A 173 3.39 18.41 6.98
C LEU A 173 3.77 19.46 5.93
N GLY A 174 2.86 20.38 5.57
CA GLY A 174 3.14 21.44 4.63
C GLY A 174 3.55 20.91 3.25
N LEU A 175 2.74 20.05 2.63
CA LEU A 175 3.09 19.38 1.37
C LEU A 175 2.79 20.28 0.16
N GLY A 176 3.55 21.36 -0.03
CA GLY A 176 3.30 22.40 -1.02
C GLY A 176 3.30 21.93 -2.49
N LYS A 177 3.81 20.75 -2.79
CA LYS A 177 3.76 20.19 -4.15
C LYS A 177 2.60 19.20 -4.37
N LEU A 178 1.68 19.06 -3.42
CA LEU A 178 0.43 18.32 -3.58
C LEU A 178 -0.67 19.27 -4.02
N ILE A 179 -1.22 19.04 -5.22
CA ILE A 179 -2.28 19.86 -5.82
C ILE A 179 -3.46 18.95 -6.16
N ALA A 180 -4.59 19.20 -5.52
CA ALA A 180 -5.82 18.45 -5.71
C ALA A 180 -6.86 19.28 -6.49
N PHE A 181 -7.49 18.67 -7.50
CA PHE A 181 -8.63 19.22 -8.22
C PHE A 181 -9.88 18.48 -7.76
N TYR A 182 -10.79 19.20 -7.15
CA TYR A 182 -12.07 18.68 -6.71
C TYR A 182 -13.14 18.89 -7.78
N ASP A 183 -13.66 17.78 -8.31
CA ASP A 183 -14.79 17.71 -9.21
C ASP A 183 -16.09 17.94 -8.41
N ASP A 184 -16.43 19.21 -8.21
CA ASP A 184 -17.58 19.66 -7.44
C ASP A 184 -18.80 19.74 -8.35
N ASN A 185 -19.41 18.59 -8.63
CA ASN A 185 -20.57 18.46 -9.53
C ASN A 185 -21.88 18.16 -8.81
N ASN A 186 -21.87 18.01 -7.47
CA ASN A 186 -23.03 17.76 -6.63
C ASN A 186 -23.79 16.45 -6.92
N ILE A 187 -23.15 15.47 -7.59
CA ILE A 187 -23.81 14.21 -7.99
C ILE A 187 -23.01 13.00 -7.50
N SER A 188 -23.69 12.10 -6.83
CA SER A 188 -23.24 10.74 -6.57
C SER A 188 -24.09 9.72 -7.31
N ILE A 189 -23.83 8.42 -7.11
CA ILE A 189 -24.63 7.36 -7.75
C ILE A 189 -26.09 7.34 -7.27
N ASP A 190 -26.35 7.83 -6.05
CA ASP A 190 -27.68 7.91 -5.47
C ASP A 190 -28.44 9.20 -5.83
N GLY A 191 -27.79 10.14 -6.54
CA GLY A 191 -28.39 11.41 -6.97
C GLY A 191 -27.66 12.63 -6.44
N HIS A 192 -28.39 13.75 -6.25
CA HIS A 192 -27.87 14.97 -5.67
C HIS A 192 -27.45 14.79 -4.23
N VAL A 193 -26.24 15.23 -3.88
CA VAL A 193 -25.64 14.98 -2.54
C VAL A 193 -26.18 15.89 -1.43
N ASP A 194 -26.99 16.90 -1.72
CA ASP A 194 -27.48 17.92 -0.79
C ASP A 194 -28.13 17.36 0.49
N GLY A 195 -28.65 16.12 0.42
CA GLY A 195 -29.32 15.46 1.55
C GLY A 195 -28.40 14.69 2.50
N TRP A 196 -27.13 14.45 2.12
CA TRP A 196 -26.20 13.63 2.92
C TRP A 196 -24.75 14.07 2.86
N PHE A 197 -24.41 15.11 2.11
CA PHE A 197 -23.10 15.74 2.08
C PHE A 197 -23.25 17.25 2.00
N SER A 198 -23.33 17.88 3.16
CA SER A 198 -23.57 19.33 3.32
C SER A 198 -22.37 20.06 3.95
N ASP A 199 -21.22 19.41 4.00
CA ASP A 199 -19.98 19.98 4.53
C ASP A 199 -19.55 21.20 3.70
N ASP A 200 -19.10 22.28 4.33
CA ASP A 200 -18.29 23.27 3.63
C ASP A 200 -16.88 22.71 3.42
N THR A 201 -16.69 22.06 2.27
CA THR A 201 -15.42 21.44 1.91
C THR A 201 -14.27 22.45 1.90
N ALA A 202 -14.53 23.68 1.48
CA ALA A 202 -13.49 24.71 1.45
C ALA A 202 -13.04 25.09 2.86
N GLU A 203 -13.97 25.39 3.77
CA GLU A 203 -13.63 25.68 5.17
C GLU A 203 -12.95 24.51 5.86
N ARG A 204 -13.39 23.29 5.59
CA ARG A 204 -12.77 22.08 6.10
C ARG A 204 -11.30 21.96 5.70
N PHE A 205 -10.97 22.17 4.43
CA PHE A 205 -9.60 22.10 3.94
C PHE A 205 -8.75 23.28 4.42
N GLU A 206 -9.31 24.48 4.56
CA GLU A 206 -8.64 25.62 5.19
C GLU A 206 -8.29 25.30 6.65
N ALA A 207 -9.20 24.64 7.39
CA ALA A 207 -8.95 24.18 8.76
C ALA A 207 -7.86 23.10 8.84
N TYR A 208 -7.66 22.29 7.80
CA TYR A 208 -6.52 21.37 7.69
C TYR A 208 -5.19 22.09 7.37
N GLY A 209 -5.20 23.38 7.06
CA GLY A 209 -4.01 24.15 6.70
C GLY A 209 -3.67 24.12 5.21
N TRP A 210 -4.61 23.77 4.35
CA TRP A 210 -4.48 23.84 2.89
C TRP A 210 -4.70 25.25 2.34
N GLN A 211 -4.09 25.57 1.21
CA GLN A 211 -4.56 26.63 0.33
C GLN A 211 -5.82 26.12 -0.38
N VAL A 212 -6.87 26.95 -0.43
CA VAL A 212 -8.10 26.60 -1.13
C VAL A 212 -8.41 27.66 -2.20
N ILE A 213 -8.54 27.25 -3.46
CA ILE A 213 -8.94 28.09 -4.58
C ILE A 213 -10.38 27.75 -4.92
N ARG A 214 -11.29 28.65 -4.56
CA ARG A 214 -12.75 28.44 -4.62
C ARG A 214 -13.33 28.85 -5.96
N ASN A 215 -14.47 28.27 -6.34
CA ASN A 215 -15.36 28.71 -7.42
C ASN A 215 -14.69 28.81 -8.81
N VAL A 216 -13.79 27.88 -9.13
CA VAL A 216 -13.21 27.76 -10.47
C VAL A 216 -14.27 27.13 -11.39
N ASP A 217 -14.57 27.76 -12.50
CA ASP A 217 -15.37 27.12 -13.56
C ASP A 217 -14.54 26.01 -14.21
N GLY A 218 -14.91 24.77 -13.94
CA GLY A 218 -14.22 23.56 -14.44
C GLY A 218 -14.36 23.34 -15.94
N HIS A 219 -15.10 24.22 -16.63
CA HIS A 219 -15.24 24.25 -18.07
C HIS A 219 -14.61 25.50 -18.74
N ASP A 220 -13.97 26.37 -17.96
CA ASP A 220 -13.21 27.53 -18.43
C ASP A 220 -11.70 27.29 -18.30
N ALA A 221 -11.04 27.05 -19.43
CA ALA A 221 -9.61 26.73 -19.47
C ALA A 221 -8.72 27.86 -18.88
N GLU A 222 -9.11 29.13 -19.01
CA GLU A 222 -8.31 30.24 -18.47
C GLU A 222 -8.42 30.31 -16.94
N GLN A 223 -9.59 30.06 -16.37
CA GLN A 223 -9.76 29.99 -14.92
C GLN A 223 -8.99 28.81 -14.35
N ILE A 224 -9.07 27.62 -14.96
CA ILE A 224 -8.34 26.42 -14.55
C ILE A 224 -6.83 26.70 -14.60
N ARG A 225 -6.34 27.31 -15.68
CA ARG A 225 -4.94 27.68 -15.87
C ARG A 225 -4.46 28.65 -14.80
N ALA A 226 -5.22 29.70 -14.52
CA ALA A 226 -4.90 30.68 -13.50
C ALA A 226 -4.84 30.07 -12.10
N ALA A 227 -5.80 29.20 -11.76
CA ALA A 227 -5.83 28.45 -10.50
C ALA A 227 -4.62 27.53 -10.34
N THR A 228 -4.24 26.82 -11.42
CA THR A 228 -3.07 25.93 -11.40
C THR A 228 -1.76 26.70 -11.18
N ILE A 229 -1.61 27.87 -11.80
CA ILE A 229 -0.45 28.75 -11.59
C ILE A 229 -0.37 29.21 -10.11
N LEU A 230 -1.50 29.61 -9.52
CA LEU A 230 -1.55 29.99 -8.10
C LEU A 230 -1.22 28.81 -7.18
N ALA A 231 -1.70 27.62 -7.52
CA ALA A 231 -1.40 26.41 -6.77
C ALA A 231 0.10 26.03 -6.82
N GLN A 232 0.73 26.12 -7.99
CA GLN A 232 2.16 25.88 -8.15
C GLN A 232 3.05 26.92 -7.47
N ALA A 233 2.53 28.14 -7.27
CA ALA A 233 3.25 29.21 -6.58
C ALA A 233 3.30 29.00 -5.06
N GLU A 234 2.34 28.29 -4.48
CA GLU A 234 2.30 27.93 -3.07
C GLU A 234 3.33 26.81 -2.78
N LYS A 235 4.23 27.05 -1.84
CA LYS A 235 5.32 26.12 -1.52
C LYS A 235 5.21 25.45 -0.15
N GLU A 236 4.38 26.02 0.71
CA GLU A 236 4.30 25.67 2.13
C GLU A 236 3.05 24.86 2.48
N LYS A 237 2.03 24.92 1.60
CA LYS A 237 0.73 24.30 1.86
C LYS A 237 0.29 23.49 0.65
N PRO A 238 -0.31 22.29 0.86
CA PRO A 238 -1.02 21.63 -0.22
C PRO A 238 -2.20 22.49 -0.70
N THR A 239 -2.58 22.35 -1.96
CA THR A 239 -3.65 23.16 -2.57
C THR A 239 -4.82 22.31 -3.00
N LEU A 240 -6.04 22.75 -2.64
CA LEU A 240 -7.30 22.26 -3.19
C LEU A 240 -7.88 23.30 -4.15
N ILE A 241 -8.08 22.90 -5.41
CA ILE A 241 -8.78 23.71 -6.42
C ILE A 241 -10.19 23.15 -6.56
N ILE A 242 -11.20 23.92 -6.15
CA ILE A 242 -12.62 23.52 -6.22
C ILE A 242 -13.17 23.93 -7.57
N CYS A 243 -13.37 22.94 -8.45
CA CYS A 243 -13.83 23.11 -9.81
C CYS A 243 -15.33 22.76 -9.92
N LYS A 244 -16.16 23.77 -10.18
CA LYS A 244 -17.56 23.53 -10.51
C LYS A 244 -17.66 22.90 -11.89
N THR A 245 -18.22 21.70 -11.97
CA THR A 245 -18.38 20.96 -13.22
C THR A 245 -19.81 20.48 -13.42
N ILE A 246 -20.07 19.94 -14.59
CA ILE A 246 -21.32 19.25 -14.91
C ILE A 246 -20.98 17.81 -15.27
N ILE A 247 -21.40 16.86 -14.43
CA ILE A 247 -21.25 15.45 -14.75
C ILE A 247 -21.92 15.13 -16.09
N GLY A 248 -21.26 14.34 -16.96
CA GLY A 248 -21.81 14.01 -18.28
C GLY A 248 -21.92 15.21 -19.22
N PHE A 249 -21.05 16.23 -19.06
CA PHE A 249 -21.03 17.43 -19.85
C PHE A 249 -21.15 17.15 -21.36
N GLY A 250 -22.12 17.83 -22.02
CA GLY A 250 -22.41 17.68 -23.44
C GLY A 250 -23.52 16.68 -23.77
N SER A 251 -23.99 15.87 -22.83
CA SER A 251 -25.13 15.00 -23.01
C SER A 251 -26.43 15.81 -22.83
N PRO A 252 -27.29 15.93 -23.86
CA PRO A 252 -28.49 16.79 -23.79
C PRO A 252 -29.52 16.36 -22.73
N ASN A 253 -29.65 15.04 -22.49
CA ASN A 253 -30.69 14.52 -21.62
C ASN A 253 -30.18 13.94 -20.33
N LYS A 254 -28.86 13.68 -20.18
CA LYS A 254 -28.27 12.98 -19.02
C LYS A 254 -27.23 13.80 -18.27
N SER A 255 -26.77 14.95 -18.80
CA SER A 255 -25.82 15.80 -18.06
C SER A 255 -26.44 16.36 -16.78
N GLY A 256 -25.65 16.50 -15.73
CA GLY A 256 -26.10 16.96 -14.41
C GLY A 256 -26.98 15.95 -13.67
N SER A 257 -27.03 14.68 -14.12
CA SER A 257 -27.86 13.63 -13.54
C SER A 257 -27.03 12.41 -13.16
N HIS A 258 -27.48 11.66 -12.17
CA HIS A 258 -26.90 10.37 -11.79
C HIS A 258 -27.02 9.30 -12.91
N ASP A 259 -27.91 9.48 -13.89
CA ASP A 259 -28.10 8.55 -15.02
C ASP A 259 -26.84 8.36 -15.87
N CYS A 260 -25.91 9.30 -15.88
CA CYS A 260 -24.63 9.18 -16.56
C CYS A 260 -23.46 8.86 -15.61
N HIS A 261 -23.72 8.72 -14.30
CA HIS A 261 -22.66 8.45 -13.32
C HIS A 261 -22.03 7.07 -13.58
N GLY A 262 -22.81 6.01 -13.50
CA GLY A 262 -22.31 4.61 -13.52
C GLY A 262 -22.91 3.73 -14.62
N ALA A 263 -23.49 4.30 -15.67
CA ALA A 263 -24.12 3.58 -16.77
C ALA A 263 -23.74 4.16 -18.14
N PRO A 264 -23.72 3.34 -19.21
CA PRO A 264 -23.57 3.83 -20.57
C PRO A 264 -24.66 4.82 -20.94
N LEU A 265 -24.32 5.80 -21.78
CA LEU A 265 -25.30 6.81 -22.22
C LEU A 265 -26.42 6.21 -23.11
N GLY A 266 -26.11 5.16 -23.86
CA GLY A 266 -26.94 4.59 -24.88
C GLY A 266 -26.68 5.21 -26.28
N ASP A 267 -26.91 4.43 -27.33
CA ASP A 267 -26.52 4.82 -28.69
C ASP A 267 -27.21 6.11 -29.16
N GLU A 268 -28.50 6.28 -28.84
CA GLU A 268 -29.26 7.47 -29.19
C GLU A 268 -28.70 8.70 -28.48
N GLU A 269 -28.42 8.61 -27.18
CA GLU A 269 -27.89 9.75 -26.41
C GLU A 269 -26.45 10.07 -26.83
N ILE A 270 -25.64 9.11 -27.22
CA ILE A 270 -24.29 9.34 -27.77
C ILE A 270 -24.37 10.10 -29.08
N ALA A 271 -25.33 9.79 -29.96
CA ALA A 271 -25.52 10.50 -31.20
C ALA A 271 -25.92 11.98 -30.94
N LEU A 272 -26.81 12.23 -29.98
CA LEU A 272 -27.19 13.55 -29.53
C LEU A 272 -26.02 14.29 -28.89
N THR A 273 -25.23 13.61 -28.07
CA THR A 273 -24.04 14.17 -27.41
C THR A 273 -22.98 14.60 -28.43
N ARG A 274 -22.69 13.75 -29.44
CA ARG A 274 -21.77 14.13 -30.53
C ARG A 274 -22.24 15.43 -31.24
N LYS A 275 -23.52 15.50 -31.56
CA LYS A 275 -24.12 16.70 -32.19
C LYS A 275 -23.99 17.95 -31.29
N ALA A 276 -24.28 17.80 -29.98
CA ALA A 276 -24.19 18.91 -29.03
C ALA A 276 -22.75 19.40 -28.83
N LEU A 277 -21.78 18.48 -28.84
CA LEU A 277 -20.35 18.78 -28.74
C LEU A 277 -19.74 19.30 -30.07
N GLY A 278 -20.46 19.24 -31.17
CA GLY A 278 -19.91 19.51 -32.51
C GLY A 278 -18.85 18.49 -32.94
N TRP A 279 -18.98 17.23 -32.49
CA TRP A 279 -18.05 16.13 -32.78
C TRP A 279 -18.56 15.32 -33.96
N GLU A 280 -17.99 15.54 -35.13
CA GLU A 280 -18.47 14.93 -36.39
C GLU A 280 -17.84 13.54 -36.68
N TYR A 281 -16.90 13.09 -35.86
CA TYR A 281 -16.15 11.86 -36.07
C TYR A 281 -16.89 10.65 -35.50
N GLY A 282 -16.61 9.48 -36.06
CA GLY A 282 -17.16 8.20 -35.64
C GLY A 282 -16.62 7.69 -34.28
N PRO A 283 -17.14 6.55 -33.81
CA PRO A 283 -16.64 5.93 -32.57
C PRO A 283 -15.14 5.59 -32.67
N PHE A 284 -14.37 5.99 -31.65
CA PHE A 284 -12.92 5.82 -31.59
C PHE A 284 -12.13 6.47 -32.72
N GLU A 285 -12.72 7.41 -33.43
CA GLU A 285 -12.05 8.17 -34.47
C GLU A 285 -11.57 9.51 -33.92
N ILE A 286 -10.26 9.71 -33.92
CA ILE A 286 -9.60 10.95 -33.50
C ILE A 286 -8.79 11.49 -34.67
N PRO A 287 -8.98 12.74 -35.08
CA PRO A 287 -8.20 13.35 -36.16
C PRO A 287 -6.71 13.42 -35.87
N ALA A 288 -5.90 13.28 -36.92
CA ALA A 288 -4.43 13.31 -36.80
C ALA A 288 -3.91 14.62 -36.20
N GLU A 289 -4.55 15.75 -36.52
CA GLU A 289 -4.20 17.06 -35.94
C GLU A 289 -4.44 17.13 -34.42
N TYR A 290 -5.40 16.36 -33.87
CA TYR A 290 -5.63 16.32 -32.42
C TYR A 290 -4.53 15.50 -31.72
N TYR A 291 -4.10 14.39 -32.32
CA TYR A 291 -2.93 13.65 -31.81
C TYR A 291 -1.67 14.52 -31.81
N ALA A 292 -1.46 15.33 -32.85
CA ALA A 292 -0.31 16.24 -32.90
C ALA A 292 -0.34 17.29 -31.78
N GLU A 293 -1.52 17.83 -31.47
CA GLU A 293 -1.71 18.80 -30.38
C GLU A 293 -1.62 18.17 -28.98
N TRP A 294 -2.04 16.91 -28.83
CA TRP A 294 -1.99 16.18 -27.57
C TRP A 294 -0.64 15.55 -27.26
N SER A 295 0.17 15.25 -28.28
CA SER A 295 1.42 14.50 -28.10
C SER A 295 2.38 15.18 -27.12
N ALA A 296 2.70 14.49 -26.03
CA ALA A 296 3.70 14.94 -25.06
C ALA A 296 5.10 14.38 -25.31
N LYS A 297 5.31 13.59 -26.37
CA LYS A 297 6.57 12.87 -26.60
C LYS A 297 7.79 13.78 -26.73
N GLU A 298 7.69 14.82 -27.55
CA GLU A 298 8.81 15.76 -27.76
C GLU A 298 9.04 16.64 -26.52
N LYS A 299 7.97 17.21 -25.96
CA LYS A 299 8.03 18.03 -24.75
C LYS A 299 8.58 17.23 -23.57
N GLY A 300 8.11 15.99 -23.40
CA GLY A 300 8.54 15.10 -22.34
C GLY A 300 10.00 14.67 -22.48
N ALA A 301 10.43 14.29 -23.68
CA ALA A 301 11.83 13.95 -23.95
C ALA A 301 12.78 15.14 -23.70
N ALA A 302 12.37 16.36 -24.08
CA ALA A 302 13.16 17.57 -23.81
C ALA A 302 13.25 17.88 -22.30
N ALA A 303 12.15 17.70 -21.56
CA ALA A 303 12.14 17.90 -20.10
C ALA A 303 13.04 16.89 -19.39
N GLU A 304 12.95 15.64 -19.75
CA GLU A 304 13.81 14.58 -19.19
C GLU A 304 15.29 14.81 -19.53
N LYS A 305 15.61 15.15 -20.78
CA LYS A 305 16.98 15.48 -21.17
C LYS A 305 17.54 16.65 -20.35
N SER A 306 16.76 17.70 -20.12
CA SER A 306 17.17 18.82 -19.27
C SER A 306 17.44 18.36 -17.83
N TRP A 307 16.64 17.45 -17.31
CA TRP A 307 16.88 16.85 -16.00
C TRP A 307 18.13 15.95 -15.99
N GLU A 308 18.38 15.16 -17.03
CA GLU A 308 19.58 14.34 -17.16
C GLU A 308 20.87 15.19 -17.16
N GLU A 309 20.83 16.36 -17.82
CA GLU A 309 21.95 17.33 -17.81
C GLU A 309 22.19 17.87 -16.39
N LYS A 310 21.15 18.22 -15.65
CA LYS A 310 21.23 18.61 -14.23
C LYS A 310 21.77 17.46 -13.36
N PHE A 311 21.28 16.25 -13.57
CA PHE A 311 21.72 15.08 -12.82
C PHE A 311 23.18 14.73 -13.10
N ALA A 312 23.64 14.88 -14.34
CA ALA A 312 25.06 14.70 -14.69
C ALA A 312 25.97 15.73 -13.99
N ALA A 313 25.54 16.99 -13.89
CA ALA A 313 26.24 18.01 -13.12
C ALA A 313 26.24 17.70 -11.62
N TYR A 314 25.12 17.26 -11.07
CA TYR A 314 25.00 16.80 -9.70
C TYR A 314 25.93 15.61 -9.42
N ALA A 315 25.95 14.59 -10.29
CA ALA A 315 26.79 13.41 -10.14
C ALA A 315 28.28 13.74 -10.16
N LYS A 316 28.67 14.77 -10.91
CA LYS A 316 30.07 15.27 -10.91
C LYS A 316 30.42 15.98 -9.60
N ALA A 317 29.47 16.74 -9.02
CA ALA A 317 29.67 17.49 -7.77
C ALA A 317 29.53 16.61 -6.53
N TYR A 318 28.60 15.64 -6.55
CA TYR A 318 28.20 14.79 -5.41
C TYR A 318 28.10 13.30 -5.83
N PRO A 319 29.20 12.64 -6.22
CA PRO A 319 29.17 11.31 -6.84
C PRO A 319 28.55 10.23 -5.94
N GLU A 320 28.80 10.28 -4.63
CA GLU A 320 28.26 9.32 -3.68
C GLU A 320 26.74 9.48 -3.51
N LEU A 321 26.26 10.72 -3.43
CA LEU A 321 24.83 11.00 -3.33
C LEU A 321 24.09 10.65 -4.62
N ALA A 322 24.71 10.87 -5.79
CA ALA A 322 24.12 10.49 -7.07
C ALA A 322 24.01 8.96 -7.21
N ALA A 323 25.05 8.22 -6.79
CA ALA A 323 25.01 6.76 -6.78
C ALA A 323 23.92 6.24 -5.83
N GLU A 324 23.84 6.82 -4.64
CA GLU A 324 22.81 6.45 -3.64
C GLU A 324 21.39 6.78 -4.13
N PHE A 325 21.16 7.96 -4.71
CA PHE A 325 19.89 8.31 -5.32
C PHE A 325 19.47 7.30 -6.39
N THR A 326 20.38 7.00 -7.33
CA THR A 326 20.13 6.04 -8.40
C THR A 326 19.77 4.65 -7.85
N ARG A 327 20.55 4.15 -6.88
CA ARG A 327 20.28 2.87 -6.21
C ARG A 327 18.87 2.83 -5.63
N ARG A 328 18.51 3.89 -4.89
CA ARG A 328 17.24 3.97 -4.18
C ARG A 328 16.03 4.06 -5.12
N VAL A 329 16.11 4.88 -6.16
CA VAL A 329 14.99 5.00 -7.13
C VAL A 329 14.84 3.75 -7.99
N ASN A 330 15.91 2.97 -8.17
CA ASN A 330 15.85 1.64 -8.79
C ASN A 330 15.31 0.55 -7.85
N GLY A 331 15.12 0.84 -6.57
CA GLY A 331 14.66 -0.13 -5.57
C GLY A 331 15.70 -1.19 -5.18
N GLU A 332 16.98 -0.94 -5.48
CA GLU A 332 18.09 -1.84 -5.21
C GLU A 332 18.52 -1.73 -3.73
N LEU A 333 18.87 -2.86 -3.12
CA LEU A 333 19.43 -2.88 -1.77
C LEU A 333 20.93 -2.56 -1.80
N PRO A 334 21.52 -2.02 -0.70
CA PRO A 334 22.95 -1.77 -0.60
C PRO A 334 23.77 -3.05 -0.81
N ALA A 335 24.94 -2.93 -1.43
CA ALA A 335 25.80 -4.08 -1.76
C ALA A 335 26.23 -4.91 -0.53
N ASN A 336 26.32 -4.28 0.64
CA ASN A 336 26.65 -4.94 1.90
C ASN A 336 25.44 -5.54 2.64
N TRP A 337 24.21 -5.34 2.17
CA TRP A 337 22.98 -5.78 2.85
C TRP A 337 22.99 -7.27 3.24
N ALA A 338 23.33 -8.15 2.30
CA ALA A 338 23.32 -9.59 2.53
C ALA A 338 24.34 -10.03 3.61
N ALA A 339 25.51 -9.37 3.64
CA ALA A 339 26.55 -9.67 4.64
C ALA A 339 26.15 -9.14 6.03
N GLU A 340 25.67 -7.90 6.10
CA GLU A 340 25.31 -7.25 7.36
C GLU A 340 24.10 -7.94 8.03
N SER A 341 23.07 -8.24 7.24
CA SER A 341 21.87 -8.92 7.76
C SER A 341 22.18 -10.34 8.24
N LYS A 342 23.03 -11.08 7.50
CA LYS A 342 23.51 -12.41 7.93
C LYS A 342 24.31 -12.33 9.22
N ALA A 343 25.28 -11.44 9.30
CA ALA A 343 26.13 -11.25 10.50
C ALA A 343 25.27 -10.89 11.73
N PHE A 344 24.25 -10.06 11.56
CA PHE A 344 23.31 -9.71 12.64
C PHE A 344 22.54 -10.94 13.13
N ILE A 345 21.99 -11.76 12.24
CA ILE A 345 21.26 -12.99 12.58
C ILE A 345 22.17 -13.99 13.31
N GLU A 346 23.39 -14.21 12.81
CA GLU A 346 24.37 -15.09 13.45
C GLU A 346 24.77 -14.60 14.85
N LYS A 347 24.95 -13.28 15.01
CA LYS A 347 25.21 -12.66 16.31
C LYS A 347 24.07 -12.90 17.31
N LEU A 348 22.80 -12.78 16.88
CA LEU A 348 21.65 -13.07 17.73
C LEU A 348 21.60 -14.53 18.15
N GLN A 349 21.84 -15.47 17.22
CA GLN A 349 21.87 -16.90 17.53
C GLN A 349 22.97 -17.25 18.53
N ALA A 350 24.13 -16.61 18.44
CA ALA A 350 25.25 -16.81 19.35
C ALA A 350 25.06 -16.18 20.76
N ASN A 351 24.12 -15.24 20.88
CA ASN A 351 23.84 -14.50 22.13
C ASN A 351 22.36 -14.63 22.54
N PRO A 352 21.96 -15.77 23.08
CA PRO A 352 20.57 -16.02 23.46
C PRO A 352 20.04 -14.98 24.45
N ALA A 353 18.81 -14.51 24.22
CA ALA A 353 18.13 -13.59 25.12
C ALA A 353 16.64 -13.93 25.21
N SER A 354 16.07 -13.74 26.40
CA SER A 354 14.63 -13.81 26.61
C SER A 354 14.05 -12.40 26.56
N ILE A 355 13.50 -12.01 25.42
CA ILE A 355 12.93 -10.70 25.18
C ILE A 355 11.61 -10.78 24.43
N ALA A 356 10.77 -9.75 24.59
CA ALA A 356 9.55 -9.65 23.79
C ALA A 356 9.88 -9.53 22.30
N SER A 357 9.12 -10.22 21.44
CA SER A 357 9.41 -10.16 19.99
C SER A 357 9.23 -8.75 19.41
N ARG A 358 8.37 -7.87 19.98
CA ARG A 358 8.34 -6.44 19.63
C ARG A 358 9.66 -5.73 19.94
N LYS A 359 10.39 -6.12 21.01
CA LYS A 359 11.73 -5.60 21.29
C LYS A 359 12.77 -6.18 20.35
N ALA A 360 12.64 -7.45 19.98
CA ALA A 360 13.45 -8.06 18.93
C ALA A 360 13.26 -7.36 17.59
N SER A 361 12.02 -6.97 17.26
CA SER A 361 11.70 -6.13 16.09
C SER A 361 12.41 -4.78 16.14
N GLN A 362 12.40 -4.08 17.29
CA GLN A 362 13.14 -2.83 17.46
C GLN A 362 14.64 -3.01 17.24
N ASN A 363 15.21 -4.09 17.77
CA ASN A 363 16.63 -4.40 17.60
C ASN A 363 16.96 -4.69 16.12
N ALA A 364 16.04 -5.30 15.37
CA ALA A 364 16.19 -5.49 13.93
C ALA A 364 16.09 -4.16 13.17
N ILE A 365 15.14 -3.29 13.51
CA ILE A 365 15.03 -1.94 12.95
C ILE A 365 16.33 -1.17 13.21
N GLU A 366 16.83 -1.17 14.44
CA GLU A 366 18.11 -0.52 14.80
C GLU A 366 19.26 -1.01 13.93
N ALA A 367 19.44 -2.33 13.81
CA ALA A 367 20.54 -2.90 13.05
C ALA A 367 20.42 -2.62 11.54
N TYR A 368 19.21 -2.74 10.99
CA TYR A 368 18.99 -2.64 9.55
C TYR A 368 18.91 -1.18 9.07
N ALA A 369 18.38 -0.26 9.86
CA ALA A 369 18.32 1.15 9.51
C ALA A 369 19.71 1.81 9.36
N HIS A 370 20.74 1.28 10.00
CA HIS A 370 22.11 1.73 9.78
C HIS A 370 22.66 1.32 8.39
N VAL A 371 22.09 0.31 7.77
CA VAL A 371 22.47 -0.19 6.44
C VAL A 371 21.53 0.33 5.36
N LEU A 372 20.28 0.61 5.71
CA LEU A 372 19.19 0.98 4.80
C LEU A 372 18.74 2.44 5.07
N PRO A 373 19.44 3.44 4.53
CA PRO A 373 19.04 4.85 4.68
C PRO A 373 17.69 5.17 4.04
N GLU A 374 17.16 4.29 3.20
CA GLU A 374 15.83 4.35 2.61
C GLU A 374 14.69 3.88 3.52
N PHE A 375 14.97 3.39 4.73
CA PHE A 375 13.92 3.10 5.70
C PHE A 375 13.18 4.37 6.09
N LEU A 376 11.87 4.37 5.89
CA LEU A 376 10.98 5.45 6.29
C LEU A 376 9.93 4.87 7.24
N GLY A 377 10.18 5.03 8.53
CA GLY A 377 9.38 4.43 9.59
C GLY A 377 8.22 5.28 10.05
N GLY A 378 7.32 4.68 10.81
CA GLY A 378 6.22 5.39 11.45
C GLY A 378 5.39 4.52 12.38
N SER A 379 4.47 5.16 13.09
CA SER A 379 3.49 4.50 13.94
C SER A 379 2.22 5.35 14.05
N ALA A 380 1.08 4.67 14.19
CA ALA A 380 -0.21 5.31 14.45
C ALA A 380 -0.35 5.65 15.96
N ASP A 381 0.43 6.63 16.42
CA ASP A 381 0.48 7.13 17.80
C ASP A 381 0.88 6.10 18.88
N LEU A 382 1.53 5.01 18.48
CA LEU A 382 1.92 3.91 19.37
C LEU A 382 3.44 3.62 19.33
N ALA A 383 4.27 4.60 18.96
CA ALA A 383 5.71 4.40 18.74
C ALA A 383 6.44 3.78 19.95
N SER A 384 6.09 4.21 21.17
CA SER A 384 6.66 3.67 22.42
C SER A 384 6.17 2.27 22.76
N SER A 385 4.95 1.91 22.36
CA SER A 385 4.37 0.59 22.60
C SER A 385 4.77 -0.42 21.52
N ASN A 386 4.76 0.00 20.25
CA ASN A 386 5.18 -0.82 19.12
C ASN A 386 6.70 -0.97 19.02
N LEU A 387 7.46 -0.10 19.69
CA LEU A 387 8.92 -0.06 19.67
C LEU A 387 9.48 0.10 18.25
N THR A 388 9.02 1.14 17.54
CA THR A 388 9.39 1.41 16.14
C THR A 388 10.44 2.48 15.96
N LEU A 389 10.78 3.21 17.05
CA LEU A 389 11.88 4.17 17.06
C LEU A 389 13.21 3.45 17.22
N TRP A 390 14.23 3.96 16.53
CA TRP A 390 15.62 3.55 16.64
C TRP A 390 16.50 4.79 16.94
N SER A 391 17.77 4.59 17.28
CA SER A 391 18.66 5.67 17.76
C SER A 391 18.86 6.80 16.73
N GLY A 392 18.74 6.51 15.44
CA GLY A 392 18.83 7.49 14.35
C GLY A 392 17.49 8.03 13.84
N SER A 393 16.37 7.76 14.52
CA SER A 393 15.05 8.26 14.11
C SER A 393 14.99 9.78 14.14
N LYS A 394 14.60 10.39 13.01
CA LYS A 394 14.45 11.84 12.84
C LYS A 394 13.02 12.12 12.32
N PRO A 395 12.12 12.62 13.16
CA PRO A 395 10.75 12.92 12.74
C PRO A 395 10.71 13.97 11.62
N ILE A 396 9.94 13.68 10.57
CA ILE A 396 9.64 14.62 9.50
C ILE A 396 8.70 15.70 10.04
N ARG A 397 9.00 16.97 9.74
CA ARG A 397 8.21 18.15 10.08
C ARG A 397 8.07 19.06 8.87
N ALA A 398 7.10 19.97 8.90
CA ALA A 398 6.83 20.91 7.80
C ALA A 398 8.06 21.71 7.38
N HIS A 399 8.80 22.28 8.35
CA HIS A 399 9.94 23.16 8.12
C HIS A 399 11.26 22.66 8.70
N GLU A 400 11.20 21.63 9.53
CA GLU A 400 12.38 21.04 10.19
C GLU A 400 12.50 19.57 9.82
N ASN A 401 13.73 19.10 9.63
CA ASN A 401 13.99 17.69 9.31
C ASN A 401 13.15 17.15 8.12
N VAL A 402 12.95 17.98 7.10
CA VAL A 402 12.19 17.56 5.89
C VAL A 402 12.78 16.30 5.26
N GLY A 403 14.11 16.11 5.35
CA GLY A 403 14.83 14.91 4.98
C GLY A 403 14.90 13.84 6.07
N GLY A 404 14.00 13.83 7.05
CA GLY A 404 13.93 12.84 8.13
C GLY A 404 13.59 11.43 7.64
N ASN A 405 13.44 10.51 8.61
CA ASN A 405 13.21 9.09 8.32
C ASN A 405 12.11 8.46 9.17
N TYR A 406 11.30 9.30 9.85
CA TYR A 406 10.21 8.83 10.70
C TYR A 406 8.99 9.74 10.58
N ILE A 407 7.80 9.14 10.44
CA ILE A 407 6.51 9.84 10.33
C ILE A 407 5.69 9.56 11.60
N ASN A 408 5.29 10.61 12.30
CA ASN A 408 4.29 10.54 13.35
C ASN A 408 2.90 10.61 12.70
N TYR A 409 2.30 9.47 12.41
CA TYR A 409 1.01 9.43 11.73
C TYR A 409 -0.15 9.92 12.60
N GLY A 410 -0.02 9.89 13.94
CA GLY A 410 -1.15 10.04 14.85
C GLY A 410 -2.08 8.84 14.80
N VAL A 411 -3.24 8.92 15.44
CA VAL A 411 -4.25 7.83 15.44
C VAL A 411 -4.95 7.80 14.07
N ARG A 412 -4.27 7.22 13.07
CA ARG A 412 -4.70 7.17 11.66
C ARG A 412 -4.22 5.87 11.01
N GLU A 413 -4.69 4.73 11.44
CA GLU A 413 -4.22 3.41 10.97
C GLU A 413 -4.48 3.22 9.47
N PHE A 414 -5.65 3.62 8.99
CA PHE A 414 -6.02 3.51 7.59
C PHE A 414 -5.22 4.51 6.74
N GLY A 415 -5.17 5.77 7.15
CA GLY A 415 -4.36 6.80 6.50
C GLY A 415 -2.88 6.42 6.44
N MET A 416 -2.29 5.96 7.57
CA MET A 416 -0.91 5.47 7.63
C MET A 416 -0.65 4.39 6.57
N SER A 417 -1.49 3.36 6.55
CA SER A 417 -1.28 2.21 5.66
C SER A 417 -1.37 2.59 4.18
N ALA A 418 -2.32 3.45 3.80
CA ALA A 418 -2.46 3.91 2.42
C ALA A 418 -1.42 4.98 2.05
N ILE A 419 -0.97 5.84 2.98
CA ILE A 419 0.17 6.74 2.76
C ILE A 419 1.44 5.93 2.48
N MET A 420 1.68 4.86 3.24
CA MET A 420 2.82 3.96 3.01
C MET A 420 2.76 3.33 1.61
N ASN A 421 1.58 2.96 1.12
CA ASN A 421 1.41 2.49 -0.24
C ASN A 421 1.82 3.56 -1.26
N GLY A 422 1.44 4.81 -1.04
CA GLY A 422 1.86 5.94 -1.87
C GLY A 422 3.36 6.18 -1.87
N ILE A 423 4.01 6.06 -0.71
CA ILE A 423 5.47 6.17 -0.57
C ILE A 423 6.17 5.05 -1.34
N ALA A 424 5.70 3.81 -1.22
CA ALA A 424 6.25 2.66 -1.93
C ALA A 424 6.10 2.80 -3.45
N LEU A 425 4.93 3.26 -3.93
CA LEU A 425 4.65 3.51 -5.36
C LEU A 425 5.52 4.62 -5.94
N HIS A 426 5.80 5.67 -5.15
CA HIS A 426 6.70 6.74 -5.56
C HIS A 426 8.12 6.23 -5.80
N GLY A 427 8.57 5.30 -4.97
CA GLY A 427 9.94 4.78 -4.96
C GLY A 427 10.92 5.63 -4.13
N GLY A 428 12.13 5.11 -3.97
CA GLY A 428 13.20 5.75 -3.20
C GLY A 428 13.17 5.44 -1.70
N PHE A 429 12.13 4.78 -1.19
CA PHE A 429 11.97 4.41 0.21
C PHE A 429 11.44 2.98 0.38
N ILE A 430 11.73 2.40 1.54
CA ILE A 430 11.09 1.19 2.06
C ILE A 430 10.27 1.64 3.28
N PRO A 431 8.95 1.88 3.14
CA PRO A 431 8.11 2.32 4.24
C PRO A 431 7.80 1.18 5.21
N TYR A 432 7.88 1.45 6.51
CA TYR A 432 7.31 0.60 7.55
C TYR A 432 6.43 1.42 8.50
N GLY A 433 5.31 0.84 8.92
CA GLY A 433 4.39 1.52 9.83
C GLY A 433 3.72 0.54 10.77
N ALA A 434 3.49 0.99 12.01
CA ALA A 434 3.06 0.14 13.08
C ALA A 434 1.79 0.60 13.77
N THR A 435 1.04 -0.39 14.24
CA THR A 435 -0.07 -0.24 15.19
C THR A 435 -0.21 -1.55 15.98
N PHE A 436 -1.14 -1.64 16.91
CA PHE A 436 -1.54 -2.93 17.50
C PHE A 436 -2.23 -3.79 16.45
N LEU A 437 -2.04 -5.11 16.55
CA LEU A 437 -2.62 -6.02 15.56
C LEU A 437 -4.15 -5.90 15.48
N MET A 438 -4.83 -5.66 16.59
CA MET A 438 -6.28 -5.45 16.59
C MET A 438 -6.69 -4.28 15.68
N PHE A 439 -5.92 -3.20 15.66
CA PHE A 439 -6.25 -1.98 14.92
C PHE A 439 -5.91 -2.04 13.43
N TYR A 440 -5.29 -3.14 12.97
CA TYR A 440 -5.22 -3.42 11.53
C TYR A 440 -6.62 -3.48 10.89
N GLU A 441 -7.65 -3.80 11.67
CA GLU A 441 -9.04 -3.82 11.18
C GLU A 441 -9.45 -2.49 10.54
N TYR A 442 -9.02 -1.36 11.10
CA TYR A 442 -9.26 -0.05 10.47
C TYR A 442 -8.53 0.10 9.13
N ALA A 443 -7.38 -0.55 8.96
CA ALA A 443 -6.49 -0.44 7.80
C ALA A 443 -6.64 -1.56 6.77
N HIS A 444 -7.48 -2.55 7.01
CA HIS A 444 -7.59 -3.79 6.23
C HIS A 444 -7.60 -3.53 4.71
N ASN A 445 -8.40 -2.57 4.25
CA ASN A 445 -8.51 -2.32 2.81
C ASN A 445 -7.19 -1.76 2.21
N ALA A 446 -6.46 -0.90 2.92
CA ALA A 446 -5.16 -0.41 2.45
C ALA A 446 -4.10 -1.52 2.40
N VAL A 447 -4.10 -2.44 3.37
CA VAL A 447 -3.22 -3.62 3.36
C VAL A 447 -3.54 -4.52 2.17
N ARG A 448 -4.83 -4.75 1.89
CA ARG A 448 -5.28 -5.48 0.71
C ARG A 448 -4.83 -4.79 -0.59
N MET A 449 -4.92 -3.46 -0.66
CA MET A 449 -4.48 -2.69 -1.82
C MET A 449 -2.96 -2.77 -2.03
N ALA A 450 -2.15 -2.76 -0.96
CA ALA A 450 -0.71 -3.01 -1.07
C ALA A 450 -0.40 -4.35 -1.73
N ALA A 451 -1.14 -5.40 -1.34
CA ALA A 451 -0.99 -6.75 -1.89
C ALA A 451 -1.42 -6.82 -3.37
N LEU A 452 -2.55 -6.18 -3.73
CA LEU A 452 -3.06 -6.08 -5.10
C LEU A 452 -2.06 -5.36 -6.02
N MET A 453 -1.50 -4.24 -5.54
CA MET A 453 -0.49 -3.45 -6.27
C MET A 453 0.92 -4.04 -6.21
N LYS A 454 1.14 -5.13 -5.46
CA LYS A 454 2.43 -5.79 -5.27
C LYS A 454 3.51 -4.86 -4.71
N GLN A 455 3.14 -3.98 -3.77
CA GLN A 455 4.06 -3.01 -3.22
C GLN A 455 4.83 -3.56 -2.02
N ARG A 456 6.13 -3.23 -1.94
CA ARG A 456 6.99 -3.52 -0.79
C ARG A 456 6.66 -2.54 0.34
N THR A 457 5.59 -2.84 1.08
CA THR A 457 5.13 -2.09 2.25
C THR A 457 5.22 -3.00 3.46
N LEU A 458 5.87 -2.55 4.53
CA LEU A 458 6.13 -3.35 5.73
C LEU A 458 5.16 -2.93 6.84
N PHE A 459 4.16 -3.76 7.10
CA PHE A 459 3.21 -3.56 8.18
C PHE A 459 3.71 -4.23 9.45
N VAL A 460 3.88 -3.46 10.51
CA VAL A 460 4.38 -3.92 11.81
C VAL A 460 3.24 -3.94 12.81
N TYR A 461 2.88 -5.11 13.29
CA TYR A 461 1.78 -5.30 14.22
C TYR A 461 2.29 -5.88 15.53
N THR A 462 1.95 -5.25 16.64
CA THR A 462 2.33 -5.74 17.97
C THR A 462 1.10 -6.07 18.81
N HIS A 463 1.31 -6.66 19.99
CA HIS A 463 0.23 -7.06 20.89
C HIS A 463 -0.70 -8.10 20.22
N ASP A 464 -0.09 -9.20 19.80
CA ASP A 464 -0.60 -10.15 18.80
C ASP A 464 -1.66 -11.13 19.29
N SER A 465 -1.98 -11.16 20.60
CA SER A 465 -2.90 -12.16 21.17
C SER A 465 -3.43 -11.77 22.55
N ILE A 466 -4.10 -12.67 23.22
CA ILE A 466 -4.49 -12.57 24.64
C ILE A 466 -3.28 -12.28 25.56
N GLY A 467 -2.05 -12.53 25.09
CA GLY A 467 -0.81 -12.17 25.77
C GLY A 467 -0.60 -10.66 25.97
N LEU A 468 -1.42 -9.81 25.33
CA LEU A 468 -1.55 -8.41 25.63
C LEU A 468 -1.93 -8.16 27.11
N GLY A 469 -2.87 -8.95 27.64
CA GLY A 469 -3.25 -8.91 29.05
C GLY A 469 -4.45 -8.03 29.35
N GLU A 470 -4.30 -7.14 30.30
CA GLU A 470 -5.34 -6.45 31.05
C GLU A 470 -6.23 -5.52 30.20
N ASP A 471 -5.75 -5.02 29.06
CA ASP A 471 -6.54 -4.16 28.14
C ASP A 471 -7.81 -4.87 27.60
N GLY A 472 -7.80 -6.20 27.63
CA GLY A 472 -8.99 -7.01 27.41
C GLY A 472 -9.40 -7.17 25.93
N PRO A 473 -10.64 -7.66 25.69
CA PRO A 473 -11.10 -8.12 24.37
C PRO A 473 -11.08 -7.07 23.27
N THR A 474 -11.19 -5.77 23.59
CA THR A 474 -11.16 -4.70 22.59
C THR A 474 -9.80 -4.50 21.96
N HIS A 475 -8.74 -5.06 22.57
CA HIS A 475 -7.35 -4.92 22.14
C HIS A 475 -6.68 -6.26 21.83
N GLN A 476 -7.31 -7.37 22.23
CA GLN A 476 -6.78 -8.73 22.04
C GLN A 476 -7.21 -9.31 20.69
N PRO A 477 -6.28 -9.50 19.73
CA PRO A 477 -6.59 -10.18 18.47
C PRO A 477 -6.98 -11.64 18.69
N VAL A 478 -7.91 -12.12 17.89
CA VAL A 478 -8.32 -13.53 17.80
C VAL A 478 -8.25 -13.97 16.34
N GLU A 479 -9.02 -13.35 15.44
CA GLU A 479 -9.14 -13.69 14.03
C GLU A 479 -8.16 -12.89 13.13
N GLN A 480 -7.51 -11.84 13.62
CA GLN A 480 -6.75 -10.88 12.80
C GLN A 480 -5.56 -11.51 12.09
N THR A 481 -4.81 -12.38 12.77
CA THR A 481 -3.69 -13.11 12.14
C THR A 481 -4.17 -13.98 10.98
N THR A 482 -5.30 -14.65 11.16
CA THR A 482 -5.93 -15.46 10.10
C THR A 482 -6.42 -14.60 8.95
N SER A 483 -7.08 -13.47 9.25
CA SER A 483 -7.54 -12.51 8.25
C SER A 483 -6.38 -12.02 7.36
N LEU A 484 -5.23 -11.68 7.95
CA LEU A 484 -4.01 -11.32 7.21
C LEU A 484 -3.51 -12.46 6.31
N ARG A 485 -3.49 -13.70 6.82
CA ARG A 485 -3.06 -14.88 6.05
C ARG A 485 -3.93 -15.18 4.83
N LEU A 486 -5.21 -14.75 4.86
CA LEU A 486 -6.17 -14.96 3.76
C LEU A 486 -6.05 -13.92 2.65
N ILE A 487 -5.35 -12.81 2.84
CA ILE A 487 -5.16 -11.81 1.79
C ILE A 487 -4.18 -12.37 0.73
N PRO A 488 -4.62 -12.50 -0.54
CA PRO A 488 -3.72 -12.96 -1.60
C PRO A 488 -2.50 -12.05 -1.73
N ASN A 489 -1.33 -12.65 -1.96
CA ASN A 489 -0.06 -11.94 -2.11
C ASN A 489 0.42 -11.13 -0.90
N LEU A 490 -0.13 -11.32 0.28
CA LEU A 490 0.44 -10.82 1.53
C LEU A 490 1.28 -11.93 2.19
N GLU A 491 2.49 -11.64 2.62
CA GLU A 491 3.27 -12.55 3.48
C GLU A 491 3.11 -12.13 4.94
N THR A 492 2.64 -13.07 5.76
CA THR A 492 2.44 -12.86 7.20
C THR A 492 3.48 -13.63 7.98
N TRP A 493 4.21 -12.94 8.86
CA TRP A 493 5.25 -13.50 9.72
C TRP A 493 4.88 -13.31 11.19
N ARG A 494 4.88 -14.38 11.97
CA ARG A 494 4.69 -14.37 13.43
C ARG A 494 5.82 -15.14 14.10
N PRO A 495 6.98 -14.48 14.34
CA PRO A 495 8.20 -15.11 14.82
C PRO A 495 8.15 -15.46 16.31
N CYS A 496 8.85 -16.51 16.71
CA CYS A 496 8.87 -17.04 18.09
C CYS A 496 9.96 -16.46 18.98
N ASP A 497 10.97 -15.79 18.42
CA ASP A 497 12.10 -15.23 19.17
C ASP A 497 12.84 -14.14 18.37
N GLN A 498 13.96 -13.64 18.93
CA GLN A 498 14.72 -12.57 18.29
C GLN A 498 15.36 -13.00 16.95
N VAL A 499 15.69 -14.26 16.78
CA VAL A 499 16.34 -14.78 15.57
C VAL A 499 15.32 -14.87 14.43
N GLU A 500 14.18 -15.49 14.67
CA GLU A 500 13.09 -15.50 13.69
C GLU A 500 12.60 -14.08 13.37
N SER A 501 12.58 -13.18 14.38
CA SER A 501 12.20 -11.76 14.15
C SER A 501 13.16 -11.06 13.19
N ALA A 502 14.47 -11.25 13.35
CA ALA A 502 15.46 -10.67 12.45
C ALA A 502 15.37 -11.25 11.02
N ILE A 503 15.12 -12.56 10.90
CA ILE A 503 14.92 -13.22 9.60
C ILE A 503 13.63 -12.74 8.94
N ALA A 504 12.53 -12.58 9.69
CA ALA A 504 11.28 -12.06 9.18
C ALA A 504 11.44 -10.64 8.61
N TRP A 505 12.15 -9.74 9.30
CA TRP A 505 12.52 -8.43 8.80
C TRP A 505 13.40 -8.50 7.55
N GLN A 506 14.43 -9.38 7.54
CA GLN A 506 15.28 -9.58 6.37
C GLN A 506 14.44 -9.98 5.15
N GLN A 507 13.56 -10.98 5.31
CA GLN A 507 12.70 -11.47 4.22
C GLN A 507 11.69 -10.41 3.73
N ALA A 508 11.15 -9.59 4.64
CA ALA A 508 10.25 -8.50 4.30
C ALA A 508 10.97 -7.39 3.50
N VAL A 509 12.21 -7.07 3.86
CA VAL A 509 13.04 -6.09 3.12
C VAL A 509 13.42 -6.60 1.73
N GLU A 510 13.80 -7.86 1.62
CA GLU A 510 14.23 -8.48 0.36
C GLU A 510 13.07 -8.71 -0.62
N ARG A 511 11.85 -8.78 -0.12
CA ARG A 511 10.66 -9.01 -0.94
C ARG A 511 10.28 -7.77 -1.74
N GLN A 512 10.21 -7.89 -3.08
CA GLN A 512 9.87 -6.79 -4.00
C GLN A 512 8.51 -6.95 -4.68
N ASP A 513 7.86 -8.10 -4.56
CA ASP A 513 6.64 -8.46 -5.29
C ASP A 513 5.35 -8.38 -4.44
N GLY A 514 5.44 -7.78 -3.26
CA GLY A 514 4.29 -7.62 -2.38
C GLY A 514 4.63 -7.17 -0.97
N PRO A 515 3.61 -6.86 -0.16
CA PRO A 515 3.77 -6.43 1.22
C PRO A 515 4.04 -7.58 2.17
N SER A 516 4.57 -7.23 3.33
CA SER A 516 4.75 -8.16 4.46
C SER A 516 4.11 -7.62 5.73
N ALA A 517 3.42 -8.47 6.47
CA ALA A 517 2.88 -8.21 7.80
C ALA A 517 3.74 -8.94 8.84
N LEU A 518 4.36 -8.21 9.73
CA LEU A 518 5.24 -8.68 10.78
C LEU A 518 4.53 -8.58 12.12
N ILE A 519 4.26 -9.69 12.78
CA ILE A 519 3.41 -9.79 13.97
C ILE A 519 4.25 -10.15 15.19
N PHE A 520 4.18 -9.32 16.23
CA PHE A 520 5.05 -9.43 17.40
C PHE A 520 4.27 -9.40 18.72
N THR A 521 4.82 -10.10 19.73
CA THR A 521 4.22 -10.17 21.07
C THR A 521 4.67 -9.04 21.99
N ARG A 522 3.90 -8.81 23.05
CA ARG A 522 4.28 -7.97 24.19
C ARG A 522 5.11 -8.73 25.23
N GLN A 523 4.85 -10.02 25.43
CA GLN A 523 5.50 -10.85 26.44
C GLN A 523 6.89 -11.32 25.99
N ASN A 524 7.78 -11.58 26.96
CA ASN A 524 9.11 -12.13 26.70
C ASN A 524 9.02 -13.57 26.22
N LEU A 525 9.85 -13.92 25.24
CA LEU A 525 9.95 -15.23 24.64
C LEU A 525 11.38 -15.76 24.80
N ALA A 526 11.51 -17.04 25.14
CA ALA A 526 12.81 -17.69 25.19
C ALA A 526 13.34 -17.93 23.76
N GLN A 527 14.63 -17.73 23.56
CA GLN A 527 15.26 -18.06 22.28
C GLN A 527 15.38 -19.58 22.13
N MET A 528 15.06 -20.07 20.93
CA MET A 528 15.25 -21.47 20.55
C MET A 528 16.65 -21.71 19.98
N ASP A 529 17.26 -22.84 20.32
CA ASP A 529 18.51 -23.27 19.72
C ASP A 529 18.30 -23.72 18.28
N ARG A 530 19.20 -23.31 17.38
CA ARG A 530 19.16 -23.67 15.95
C ARG A 530 20.54 -23.95 15.41
N THR A 531 20.63 -24.95 14.56
CA THR A 531 21.78 -25.18 13.67
C THR A 531 21.80 -24.16 12.54
N SER A 532 22.94 -24.03 11.86
CA SER A 532 23.03 -23.14 10.67
C SER A 532 22.03 -23.54 9.57
N ALA A 533 21.78 -24.84 9.37
CA ALA A 533 20.80 -25.32 8.40
C ALA A 533 19.37 -24.93 8.79
N GLN A 534 19.05 -24.91 10.08
CA GLN A 534 17.74 -24.46 10.56
C GLN A 534 17.57 -22.94 10.44
N LEU A 535 18.64 -22.14 10.62
CA LEU A 535 18.60 -20.70 10.37
C LEU A 535 18.20 -20.39 8.91
N ASP A 536 18.79 -21.12 7.96
CA ASP A 536 18.41 -20.96 6.54
C ASP A 536 16.97 -21.45 6.27
N ALA A 537 16.55 -22.50 6.96
CA ALA A 537 15.22 -23.09 6.80
C ALA A 537 14.08 -22.19 7.33
N VAL A 538 14.34 -21.29 8.29
CA VAL A 538 13.36 -20.28 8.75
C VAL A 538 12.81 -19.46 7.56
N LYS A 539 13.66 -19.15 6.58
CA LYS A 539 13.29 -18.39 5.37
C LYS A 539 12.24 -19.09 4.51
N CYS A 540 12.08 -20.42 4.69
CA CYS A 540 11.07 -21.20 4.01
C CYS A 540 9.67 -21.09 4.64
N GLY A 541 9.53 -20.41 5.78
CA GLY A 541 8.27 -20.14 6.45
C GLY A 541 7.79 -21.19 7.45
N ALA A 542 8.29 -22.41 7.36
CA ALA A 542 8.17 -23.45 8.38
C ALA A 542 9.37 -24.38 8.30
N TYR A 543 9.81 -24.91 9.44
CA TYR A 543 10.94 -25.80 9.52
C TYR A 543 10.84 -26.71 10.75
N VAL A 544 11.56 -27.83 10.70
CA VAL A 544 11.67 -28.75 11.85
C VAL A 544 12.61 -28.12 12.88
N LEU A 545 12.05 -27.63 13.99
CA LEU A 545 12.82 -27.06 15.10
C LEU A 545 13.40 -28.13 15.98
N LYS A 546 12.62 -29.16 16.30
CA LYS A 546 13.05 -30.33 17.10
C LYS A 546 12.53 -31.60 16.44
N ASP A 547 13.40 -32.61 16.31
CA ASP A 547 13.06 -33.88 15.67
C ASP A 547 13.29 -35.08 16.60
N CYS A 548 12.81 -36.23 16.20
CA CYS A 548 13.03 -37.54 16.85
C CYS A 548 13.78 -38.49 15.91
N GLU A 549 14.31 -39.59 16.44
CA GLU A 549 14.86 -40.64 15.59
C GLU A 549 13.77 -41.40 14.83
N GLY A 550 13.94 -41.47 13.49
CA GLY A 550 13.02 -42.16 12.59
C GLY A 550 11.75 -41.36 12.29
N THR A 551 10.65 -42.05 12.03
CA THR A 551 9.38 -41.42 11.71
C THR A 551 8.68 -40.95 12.99
N PRO A 552 8.26 -39.67 13.08
CA PRO A 552 7.50 -39.19 14.22
C PRO A 552 6.11 -39.84 14.31
N GLU A 553 5.68 -40.13 15.52
CA GLU A 553 4.30 -40.56 15.81
C GLU A 553 3.34 -39.38 15.89
N LEU A 554 3.87 -38.20 16.23
CA LEU A 554 3.12 -36.96 16.43
C LEU A 554 3.94 -35.78 15.93
N ILE A 555 3.26 -34.77 15.32
CA ILE A 555 3.85 -33.49 14.96
C ILE A 555 3.11 -32.37 15.70
N PHE A 556 3.84 -31.55 16.46
CA PHE A 556 3.39 -30.25 16.92
C PHE A 556 3.73 -29.20 15.87
N ILE A 557 2.77 -28.32 15.56
CA ILE A 557 2.95 -27.16 14.68
C ILE A 557 2.63 -25.93 15.52
N ALA A 558 3.58 -25.01 15.68
CA ALA A 558 3.36 -23.80 16.46
C ALA A 558 3.98 -22.58 15.79
N THR A 559 3.53 -21.40 16.18
CA THR A 559 4.01 -20.12 15.68
C THR A 559 4.04 -19.09 16.81
N GLY A 560 4.93 -18.10 16.69
CA GLY A 560 5.01 -17.02 17.68
C GLY A 560 5.28 -17.53 19.10
N SER A 561 4.60 -16.93 20.06
CA SER A 561 4.76 -17.25 21.49
C SER A 561 4.45 -18.69 21.87
N GLU A 562 3.72 -19.43 21.05
CA GLU A 562 3.29 -20.80 21.37
C GLU A 562 4.34 -21.86 20.97
N VAL A 563 5.42 -21.48 20.27
CA VAL A 563 6.51 -22.42 19.92
C VAL A 563 7.19 -22.99 21.18
N GLU A 564 7.48 -22.16 22.18
CA GLU A 564 8.05 -22.62 23.45
C GLU A 564 7.13 -23.62 24.16
N LEU A 565 5.83 -23.38 24.11
CA LEU A 565 4.82 -24.28 24.68
C LEU A 565 4.84 -25.66 23.97
N ALA A 566 4.94 -25.66 22.64
CA ALA A 566 5.04 -26.88 21.84
C ALA A 566 6.31 -27.68 22.17
N VAL A 567 7.45 -27.02 22.34
CA VAL A 567 8.72 -27.64 22.71
C VAL A 567 8.62 -28.31 24.08
N LYS A 568 8.08 -27.60 25.09
CA LYS A 568 7.90 -28.14 26.45
C LYS A 568 6.94 -29.33 26.44
N ALA A 569 5.84 -29.28 25.69
CA ALA A 569 4.92 -30.42 25.57
C ALA A 569 5.56 -31.63 24.87
N ALA A 570 6.40 -31.39 23.87
CA ALA A 570 7.17 -32.45 23.21
C ALA A 570 8.18 -33.11 24.17
N ASP A 571 8.83 -32.34 25.05
CA ASP A 571 9.75 -32.89 26.07
C ASP A 571 9.02 -33.84 27.01
N VAL A 572 7.81 -33.49 27.46
CA VAL A 572 7.02 -34.39 28.33
C VAL A 572 6.69 -35.70 27.61
N LEU A 573 6.17 -35.62 26.37
CA LEU A 573 5.83 -36.84 25.62
C LEU A 573 7.04 -37.67 25.24
N THR A 574 8.18 -37.04 24.95
CA THR A 574 9.44 -37.74 24.67
C THR A 574 9.94 -38.50 25.92
N ALA A 575 9.80 -37.89 27.10
CA ALA A 575 10.11 -38.58 28.35
C ALA A 575 9.19 -39.80 28.63
N GLU A 576 7.99 -39.80 28.07
CA GLU A 576 7.06 -40.93 28.06
C GLU A 576 7.34 -41.95 26.92
N GLY A 577 8.44 -41.78 26.17
CA GLY A 577 8.86 -42.68 25.10
C GLY A 577 8.19 -42.46 23.76
N LYS A 578 7.51 -41.33 23.54
CA LYS A 578 6.86 -40.97 22.25
C LYS A 578 7.83 -40.30 21.29
N LYS A 579 7.66 -40.56 19.99
CA LYS A 579 8.45 -39.94 18.93
C LYS A 579 7.72 -38.67 18.46
N VAL A 580 8.19 -37.51 18.89
CA VAL A 580 7.53 -36.21 18.65
C VAL A 580 8.43 -35.30 17.84
N ARG A 581 7.87 -34.70 16.79
CA ARG A 581 8.48 -33.62 16.03
C ARG A 581 7.82 -32.28 16.39
N VAL A 582 8.62 -31.21 16.48
CA VAL A 582 8.14 -29.84 16.64
C VAL A 582 8.51 -29.04 15.39
N VAL A 583 7.51 -28.44 14.77
CA VAL A 583 7.65 -27.55 13.62
C VAL A 583 7.35 -26.12 14.08
N SER A 584 8.31 -25.20 13.91
CA SER A 584 8.05 -23.77 13.97
C SER A 584 7.58 -23.29 12.60
N MET A 585 6.44 -22.61 12.55
CA MET A 585 5.81 -22.13 11.31
C MET A 585 5.59 -20.62 11.38
N PRO A 586 6.65 -19.80 11.32
CA PRO A 586 6.52 -18.34 11.42
C PRO A 586 5.77 -17.70 10.24
N SER A 587 5.72 -18.35 9.05
CA SER A 587 5.01 -17.83 7.89
C SER A 587 4.35 -18.94 7.07
N THR A 588 3.05 -19.11 7.24
CA THR A 588 2.27 -20.12 6.51
C THR A 588 2.23 -19.83 5.00
N ASN A 589 2.10 -18.55 4.62
CA ASN A 589 2.07 -18.13 3.21
C ASN A 589 3.40 -18.46 2.49
N ARG A 590 4.53 -18.34 3.19
CA ARG A 590 5.84 -18.66 2.64
C ARG A 590 6.06 -20.16 2.52
N PHE A 591 5.63 -20.91 3.54
CA PHE A 591 5.70 -22.38 3.54
C PHE A 591 4.86 -23.00 2.42
N ASP A 592 3.67 -22.51 2.20
CA ASP A 592 2.77 -23.00 1.14
C ASP A 592 3.35 -22.84 -0.27
N LYS A 593 4.23 -21.86 -0.47
CA LYS A 593 4.95 -21.63 -1.74
C LYS A 593 6.16 -22.54 -1.96
N GLN A 594 6.59 -23.29 -0.94
CA GLN A 594 7.72 -24.23 -1.08
C GLN A 594 7.34 -25.39 -2.01
N ASP A 595 8.35 -26.04 -2.59
CA ASP A 595 8.14 -27.23 -3.39
C ASP A 595 7.57 -28.41 -2.57
N ALA A 596 7.05 -29.41 -3.24
CA ALA A 596 6.42 -30.56 -2.59
C ALA A 596 7.41 -31.36 -1.72
N ALA A 597 8.68 -31.46 -2.14
CA ALA A 597 9.70 -32.21 -1.43
C ALA A 597 10.04 -31.54 -0.09
N TYR A 598 10.20 -30.21 -0.08
CA TYR A 598 10.43 -29.47 1.15
C TYR A 598 9.23 -29.58 2.10
N ARG A 599 8.01 -29.36 1.60
CA ARG A 599 6.80 -29.47 2.42
C ARG A 599 6.63 -30.87 3.03
N GLU A 600 6.91 -31.91 2.24
CA GLU A 600 6.90 -33.31 2.72
C GLU A 600 7.97 -33.57 3.77
N SER A 601 9.15 -32.98 3.64
CA SER A 601 10.22 -33.14 4.63
C SER A 601 9.87 -32.55 5.99
N VAL A 602 9.09 -31.46 6.01
CA VAL A 602 8.65 -30.77 7.24
C VAL A 602 7.39 -31.42 7.82
N LEU A 603 6.38 -31.65 6.99
CA LEU A 603 5.07 -32.20 7.34
C LEU A 603 4.75 -33.45 6.51
N PRO A 604 5.38 -34.60 6.78
CA PRO A 604 5.16 -35.83 6.01
C PRO A 604 3.68 -36.21 5.97
N ALA A 605 3.15 -36.47 4.76
CA ALA A 605 1.75 -36.84 4.57
C ALA A 605 1.34 -38.10 5.32
N ALA A 606 2.28 -39.04 5.50
CA ALA A 606 2.06 -40.26 6.24
C ALA A 606 1.83 -40.04 7.75
N VAL A 607 2.22 -38.88 8.31
CA VAL A 607 2.04 -38.53 9.71
C VAL A 607 0.84 -37.63 9.87
N THR A 608 -0.33 -38.22 10.13
CA THR A 608 -1.62 -37.52 10.24
C THR A 608 -1.93 -37.03 11.66
N LYS A 609 -1.26 -37.60 12.67
CA LYS A 609 -1.40 -37.15 14.06
C LYS A 609 -0.66 -35.84 14.26
N ARG A 610 -1.42 -34.73 14.19
CA ARG A 610 -0.87 -33.38 14.27
C ARG A 610 -1.66 -32.53 15.25
N VAL A 611 -0.96 -31.69 16.01
CA VAL A 611 -1.56 -30.70 16.91
C VAL A 611 -1.01 -29.33 16.55
N ALA A 612 -1.86 -28.38 16.24
CA ALA A 612 -1.47 -26.99 16.05
C ALA A 612 -1.70 -26.17 17.34
N ILE A 613 -0.85 -25.19 17.58
CA ILE A 613 -0.89 -24.37 18.79
C ILE A 613 -0.66 -22.92 18.40
N GLU A 614 -1.69 -22.09 18.53
CA GLU A 614 -1.64 -20.65 18.30
C GLU A 614 -2.70 -19.92 19.11
N ALA A 615 -2.32 -18.86 19.83
CA ALA A 615 -3.25 -17.97 20.52
C ALA A 615 -3.96 -17.03 19.50
N GLY A 616 -4.79 -17.65 18.68
CA GLY A 616 -5.62 -17.07 17.62
C GLY A 616 -6.72 -18.05 17.26
N ILE A 617 -7.61 -17.67 16.31
CA ILE A 617 -8.76 -18.51 15.92
C ILE A 617 -8.28 -19.89 15.45
N ALA A 618 -8.93 -20.94 15.94
CA ALA A 618 -8.53 -22.32 15.70
C ALA A 618 -8.72 -22.80 14.26
N ASP A 619 -9.73 -22.30 13.57
CA ASP A 619 -10.24 -22.84 12.30
C ASP A 619 -9.19 -22.87 11.18
N PHE A 620 -8.30 -21.89 11.12
CA PHE A 620 -7.26 -21.80 10.09
C PHE A 620 -6.33 -23.04 10.09
N TRP A 621 -6.05 -23.59 11.25
CA TRP A 621 -5.07 -24.66 11.42
C TRP A 621 -5.52 -26.02 10.91
N TYR A 622 -6.83 -26.25 10.68
CA TYR A 622 -7.32 -27.50 10.09
C TYR A 622 -6.76 -27.77 8.69
N LYS A 623 -6.29 -26.74 7.98
CA LYS A 623 -5.54 -26.88 6.73
C LYS A 623 -4.28 -27.75 6.88
N TYR A 624 -3.62 -27.68 8.04
CA TYR A 624 -2.34 -28.36 8.29
C TYR A 624 -2.48 -29.62 9.15
N VAL A 625 -3.44 -29.63 10.06
CA VAL A 625 -3.65 -30.77 10.96
C VAL A 625 -4.68 -31.77 10.45
N GLY A 626 -5.53 -31.40 9.50
CA GLY A 626 -6.64 -32.22 9.03
C GLY A 626 -7.77 -32.34 10.05
N PHE A 627 -8.85 -33.03 9.69
CA PHE A 627 -10.04 -33.17 10.57
C PHE A 627 -9.81 -34.05 11.79
N GLU A 628 -8.84 -34.97 11.73
CA GLU A 628 -8.48 -35.86 12.83
C GLU A 628 -7.48 -35.24 13.80
N GLY A 629 -6.80 -34.18 13.39
CA GLY A 629 -5.86 -33.44 14.23
C GLY A 629 -6.55 -32.64 15.33
N ARG A 630 -5.73 -31.98 16.14
CA ARG A 630 -6.21 -31.11 17.22
C ARG A 630 -5.62 -29.72 17.09
N VAL A 631 -6.35 -28.75 17.59
CA VAL A 631 -5.91 -27.36 17.65
C VAL A 631 -6.08 -26.84 19.07
N VAL A 632 -5.02 -26.31 19.66
CA VAL A 632 -5.08 -25.49 20.86
C VAL A 632 -5.08 -24.05 20.39
N GLY A 633 -6.27 -23.43 20.35
CA GLY A 633 -6.52 -22.12 19.78
C GLY A 633 -7.70 -21.45 20.48
N MET A 634 -8.03 -20.25 20.01
CA MET A 634 -9.17 -19.47 20.49
C MET A 634 -10.45 -19.83 19.72
N ASN A 635 -11.58 -19.88 20.44
CA ASN A 635 -12.92 -20.04 19.86
C ASN A 635 -13.90 -18.98 20.37
N SER A 636 -13.41 -18.00 21.12
CA SER A 636 -14.13 -16.87 21.68
C SER A 636 -13.20 -15.67 21.81
N PHE A 637 -13.77 -14.51 22.09
CA PHE A 637 -12.98 -13.37 22.52
C PHE A 637 -12.23 -13.66 23.82
N GLY A 638 -11.17 -12.87 24.07
CA GLY A 638 -10.42 -12.94 25.31
C GLY A 638 -11.15 -12.29 26.49
N GLU A 639 -10.41 -12.06 27.56
CA GLU A 639 -10.90 -11.47 28.82
C GLU A 639 -9.90 -10.45 29.35
N SER A 640 -10.33 -9.53 30.22
CA SER A 640 -9.46 -8.56 30.88
C SER A 640 -8.85 -9.18 32.14
N ALA A 641 -7.60 -9.62 32.04
CA ALA A 641 -6.84 -10.20 33.15
C ALA A 641 -5.33 -10.21 32.82
N PRO A 642 -4.43 -10.44 33.80
CA PRO A 642 -3.02 -10.70 33.53
C PRO A 642 -2.81 -11.84 32.52
N ALA A 643 -1.82 -11.70 31.64
CA ALA A 643 -1.58 -12.61 30.53
C ALA A 643 -1.46 -14.08 30.93
N ASP A 644 -0.74 -14.38 32.04
CA ASP A 644 -0.55 -15.74 32.57
C ASP A 644 -1.86 -16.41 32.96
N GLN A 645 -2.80 -15.64 33.51
CA GLN A 645 -4.14 -16.14 33.86
C GLN A 645 -4.95 -16.42 32.59
N LEU A 646 -4.82 -15.57 31.58
CA LEU A 646 -5.52 -15.75 30.30
C LEU A 646 -5.01 -16.97 29.54
N PHE A 647 -3.70 -17.14 29.42
CA PHE A 647 -3.14 -18.33 28.79
C PHE A 647 -3.61 -19.62 29.49
N LYS A 648 -3.69 -19.61 30.83
CA LYS A 648 -4.20 -20.73 31.61
C LYS A 648 -5.72 -20.93 31.38
N LEU A 649 -6.50 -19.86 31.40
CA LEU A 649 -7.97 -19.89 31.21
C LEU A 649 -8.33 -20.50 29.86
N PHE A 650 -7.64 -20.07 28.80
CA PHE A 650 -7.90 -20.51 27.43
C PHE A 650 -7.14 -21.78 27.03
N GLY A 651 -6.47 -22.43 27.99
CA GLY A 651 -5.88 -23.76 27.81
C GLY A 651 -4.52 -23.76 27.11
N PHE A 652 -3.83 -22.64 27.02
CA PHE A 652 -2.46 -22.59 26.53
C PHE A 652 -1.47 -23.00 27.64
N THR A 653 -1.54 -24.27 28.04
CA THR A 653 -0.69 -24.88 29.06
C THR A 653 -0.08 -26.16 28.53
N VAL A 654 1.09 -26.54 29.08
CA VAL A 654 1.77 -27.81 28.71
C VAL A 654 0.85 -28.99 28.92
N ASP A 655 0.17 -29.06 30.06
CA ASP A 655 -0.75 -30.15 30.40
C ASP A 655 -1.87 -30.32 29.39
N ASN A 656 -2.49 -29.22 28.96
CA ASN A 656 -3.59 -29.27 27.98
C ASN A 656 -3.06 -29.67 26.59
N VAL A 657 -1.92 -29.13 26.15
CA VAL A 657 -1.29 -29.52 24.87
C VAL A 657 -0.96 -31.01 24.85
N VAL A 658 -0.40 -31.54 25.94
CA VAL A 658 -0.13 -32.97 26.11
C VAL A 658 -1.41 -33.78 26.12
N ALA A 659 -2.46 -33.32 26.81
CA ALA A 659 -3.78 -33.99 26.82
C ALA A 659 -4.37 -34.05 25.41
N LYS A 660 -4.35 -32.94 24.65
CA LYS A 660 -4.83 -32.89 23.26
C LYS A 660 -4.02 -33.83 22.33
N ALA A 661 -2.73 -33.93 22.53
CA ALA A 661 -1.89 -34.88 21.80
C ALA A 661 -2.26 -36.35 22.12
N LYS A 662 -2.52 -36.67 23.40
CA LYS A 662 -2.90 -38.02 23.84
C LYS A 662 -4.28 -38.45 23.32
N GLU A 663 -5.18 -37.52 22.98
CA GLU A 663 -6.47 -37.86 22.35
C GLU A 663 -6.31 -38.52 20.97
N ILE A 664 -5.17 -38.33 20.29
CA ILE A 664 -4.91 -38.81 18.92
C ILE A 664 -3.70 -39.77 18.85
N LEU A 665 -2.91 -39.94 19.93
CA LEU A 665 -1.80 -40.90 20.01
C LEU A 665 -2.34 -42.30 20.25
#